data_f66f564e11b5226b2c6cd3c0a5a874e6
#
_entry.id   f66f564e11b5226b2c6cd3c0a5a874e6
#
_cell.length_a   1.000
_cell.length_b   1.000
_cell.length_c   1.000
_cell.angle_alpha   90.00
_cell.angle_beta   90.00
_cell.angle_gamma   90.00
#
_symmetry.space_group_name_H-M   'P 1'
#
loop_
_entity.id
_entity.type
_entity.pdbx_description
1 polymer ?
#
loop_
_entity_poly.entity_id
_entity_poly.type
_entity_poly.pdbx_seq_one_letter_code
_entity_poly.pdbx_strand_id
1 'polypeptide(L)'
;MPAEGLMRLYINLTIMSRSTILAAVLAASLFSPDLTARAQGCCSQPVAKAQGGCSQLEARAQGCCSQPEARAQEGCQSCPQPVYLDASQPIEARVKDALSRMTVAEKVAMCHAQSKFTSAGCPRLGIPELSWSDGPHGVRAEINWNDWGYASWTSDSCTAFPALTCLAATWNPRMSALYGKSVGEEAAYRNKSVLLGPGVNIYRTPLNGRNFEYMGEDPYLASKLVVPYITALQANGVGASVKHYALNNQELWRGHIDVQVSERALREIYLPAFRAAAVEAKAWTFMCSYNKARGKWLCDNDYLLRKILKEEWQWDGVVVSDWGAVHSTVPAARAGMDVEMGSYTNGLTSEADGFSYDDYYLARPYREAIARGEVDMKVLDEQASRILRLIFRTSMNRNRAYGSLCTPEHYAAAREIAAEGIVLLKNSPWGKTRQTLLPITDGQYRRILVVGENAVRNLSEGGGSSELKPKRVISPLMAIRERFGKSDVVYAEGYRSGASVYGREELYSDALYDSLRAEAVSAAKGADLIIYVGGLNKNWRQDCESGDRVSLSLPFSQDKLIEQLIATGKPVAGVFLTGNAFAMPWIKGMAAIVEAWYPGSEGGYAIADILSGDVNPSGRLPFSFPKRLEDNGAHSFDALTYPGDSIKEIYREDILVGYRWHDTKRIPALFPFGHGLSYTTYKYGKATVSAADGTWTVTVPVTNAGKRDGMETVQLYIGDDKASVLRPLKELKAFAKVALKAGETAPAVMTFNRDDLRFWDESINGWRLEPGTFTLYIGASSTDIRQKMKVRVEE
;
A
#
# COMPACT_ATOMS: atom_id res chain seq x y z
N MET A 1 13.23 -38.01 -15.61
CA MET A 1 14.64 -37.84 -15.96
C MET A 1 14.78 -36.77 -17.03
N PRO A 2 15.71 -35.85 -16.93
CA PRO A 2 16.24 -35.13 -15.78
C PRO A 2 16.24 -33.58 -15.96
N ALA A 3 15.92 -32.87 -14.93
CA ALA A 3 16.04 -31.38 -14.85
C ALA A 3 17.37 -30.94 -14.19
N GLU A 4 18.30 -31.86 -13.88
CA GLU A 4 19.55 -31.54 -13.17
C GLU A 4 20.72 -31.13 -14.08
N GLY A 5 20.61 -31.28 -15.39
CA GLY A 5 21.70 -31.02 -16.33
C GLY A 5 21.91 -29.56 -16.72
N LEU A 6 20.87 -28.72 -16.66
CA LEU A 6 20.95 -27.31 -17.11
C LEU A 6 21.40 -26.34 -16.01
N MET A 7 21.27 -26.70 -14.76
CA MET A 7 21.65 -25.85 -13.63
C MET A 7 23.16 -25.86 -13.34
N ARG A 8 23.88 -26.88 -13.77
CA ARG A 8 25.34 -26.93 -13.62
C ARG A 8 26.13 -26.18 -14.69
N LEU A 9 25.52 -25.88 -15.83
CA LEU A 9 26.19 -25.13 -16.89
C LEU A 9 26.16 -23.60 -16.63
N TYR A 10 25.21 -23.10 -15.88
CA TYR A 10 25.09 -21.67 -15.53
C TYR A 10 26.02 -21.25 -14.37
N ILE A 11 26.39 -22.19 -13.52
CA ILE A 11 27.27 -21.91 -12.35
C ILE A 11 28.75 -21.84 -12.78
N ASN A 12 29.14 -22.52 -13.86
CA ASN A 12 30.56 -22.56 -14.30
C ASN A 12 30.97 -21.37 -15.20
N LEU A 13 30.06 -20.59 -15.72
CA LEU A 13 30.36 -19.40 -16.54
C LEU A 13 30.51 -18.12 -15.73
N THR A 14 30.05 -18.09 -14.46
CA THR A 14 30.10 -16.91 -13.58
C THR A 14 31.35 -16.89 -12.70
N ILE A 15 32.13 -17.98 -12.65
CA ILE A 15 33.33 -18.11 -11.77
C ILE A 15 34.64 -17.72 -12.47
N MET A 16 34.64 -17.60 -13.80
CA MET A 16 35.89 -17.30 -14.55
C MET A 16 36.18 -15.81 -14.79
N SER A 17 35.34 -14.86 -14.36
CA SER A 17 35.53 -13.41 -14.61
C SER A 17 35.97 -12.59 -13.39
N ARG A 18 36.19 -13.20 -12.22
CA ARG A 18 36.52 -12.48 -10.97
C ARG A 18 37.96 -12.59 -10.51
N SER A 19 38.81 -13.38 -11.18
CA SER A 19 40.21 -13.58 -10.76
C SER A 19 41.21 -12.63 -11.43
N THR A 20 40.81 -11.76 -12.35
CA THR A 20 41.72 -10.88 -13.11
C THR A 20 41.63 -9.39 -12.69
N ILE A 21 40.72 -9.02 -11.80
CA ILE A 21 40.56 -7.61 -11.38
C ILE A 21 41.21 -7.31 -10.02
N LEU A 22 41.70 -8.30 -9.27
CA LEU A 22 42.27 -8.09 -7.94
C LEU A 22 43.80 -7.77 -7.96
N ALA A 23 44.44 -7.74 -9.13
CA ALA A 23 45.87 -7.43 -9.27
C ALA A 23 46.18 -5.98 -9.67
N ALA A 24 45.18 -5.13 -9.94
CA ALA A 24 45.43 -3.76 -10.41
C ALA A 24 45.14 -2.65 -9.37
N VAL A 25 44.71 -2.97 -8.15
CA VAL A 25 44.32 -1.98 -7.13
C VAL A 25 45.36 -1.81 -6.00
N LEU A 26 46.44 -2.55 -6.02
CA LEU A 26 47.48 -2.52 -4.95
C LEU A 26 48.76 -1.72 -5.29
N ALA A 27 48.74 -0.88 -6.34
CA ALA A 27 49.96 -0.17 -6.76
C ALA A 27 49.87 1.38 -6.80
N ALA A 28 48.84 1.98 -6.18
CA ALA A 28 48.71 3.45 -6.20
C ALA A 28 48.37 4.06 -4.83
N SER A 29 49.18 3.75 -3.83
CA SER A 29 49.15 4.48 -2.56
C SER A 29 50.54 4.65 -2.02
N LEU A 30 51.23 5.65 -2.51
CA LEU A 30 52.40 6.32 -1.89
C LEU A 30 52.79 7.52 -2.75
N PHE A 31 52.37 8.71 -2.34
CA PHE A 31 53.03 10.01 -2.43
C PHE A 31 52.04 11.16 -2.18
N SER A 32 52.09 11.71 -0.97
CA SER A 32 51.74 13.09 -0.68
C SER A 32 53.00 13.93 -0.79
N PRO A 33 53.00 15.26 -1.01
CA PRO A 33 52.63 16.17 0.07
C PRO A 33 51.93 17.48 -0.31
N ASP A 34 51.27 18.07 0.69
CA ASP A 34 50.95 19.45 0.99
C ASP A 34 51.15 20.55 -0.06
N LEU A 35 50.11 21.38 -0.19
CA LEU A 35 50.20 22.84 -0.16
C LEU A 35 48.83 23.54 0.04
N THR A 36 48.75 24.15 1.21
CA THR A 36 47.80 25.21 1.57
C THR A 36 48.07 26.49 0.79
N ALA A 37 47.03 27.21 0.32
CA ALA A 37 46.93 28.65 0.53
C ALA A 37 45.76 29.33 -0.20
N ARG A 38 44.89 29.91 0.55
CA ARG A 38 44.34 31.31 0.52
C ARG A 38 43.50 31.74 -0.65
N ALA A 39 42.28 32.11 -0.24
CA ALA A 39 41.39 33.07 -0.87
C ALA A 39 41.97 34.50 -0.99
N GLN A 40 41.53 35.21 -2.00
CA GLN A 40 41.18 36.67 -2.06
C GLN A 40 41.30 37.14 -3.51
N GLY A 41 40.25 37.62 -4.10
CA GLY A 41 40.03 39.04 -4.12
C GLY A 41 39.86 39.64 -5.48
N CYS A 42 38.73 40.31 -5.66
CA CYS A 42 38.51 41.61 -6.37
C CYS A 42 38.57 41.76 -7.89
N CYS A 43 37.44 42.21 -8.34
CA CYS A 43 37.11 43.28 -9.31
C CYS A 43 38.21 43.91 -10.18
N SER A 44 37.86 44.05 -11.46
CA SER A 44 37.79 45.40 -12.06
C SER A 44 37.49 45.31 -13.57
N GLN A 45 36.65 46.28 -14.00
CA GLN A 45 36.27 46.63 -15.36
C GLN A 45 37.44 47.14 -16.22
N PRO A 46 37.28 47.41 -17.54
CA PRO A 46 36.57 48.59 -17.93
C PRO A 46 35.75 48.60 -19.26
N VAL A 47 34.92 49.60 -19.34
CA VAL A 47 34.04 50.12 -20.34
C VAL A 47 34.73 50.50 -21.65
N ALA A 48 34.07 50.30 -22.83
CA ALA A 48 34.26 51.12 -24.00
C ALA A 48 32.91 51.48 -24.65
N LYS A 49 32.66 52.76 -24.80
CA LYS A 49 31.55 53.41 -25.52
C LYS A 49 31.78 53.35 -27.01
N ALA A 50 30.72 53.17 -27.82
CA ALA A 50 30.63 53.77 -29.11
C ALA A 50 29.15 54.18 -29.40
N GLN A 51 29.01 55.45 -29.77
CA GLN A 51 27.80 56.16 -30.19
C GLN A 51 27.51 55.90 -31.69
N GLY A 52 26.23 56.02 -32.08
CA GLY A 52 25.88 56.28 -33.46
C GLY A 52 24.48 55.88 -33.87
N GLY A 53 23.55 56.77 -33.93
CA GLY A 53 22.82 57.14 -35.11
C GLY A 53 21.42 56.51 -35.28
N CYS A 54 20.42 57.34 -35.03
CA CYS A 54 19.01 57.18 -35.34
C CYS A 54 18.72 57.38 -36.83
N SER A 55 17.94 56.46 -37.46
CA SER A 55 17.05 56.88 -38.56
C SER A 55 15.83 55.96 -38.64
N GLN A 56 14.69 56.63 -38.78
CA GLN A 56 13.33 56.12 -38.87
C GLN A 56 13.12 55.24 -40.08
N LEU A 57 12.28 54.19 -39.88
CA LEU A 57 11.29 53.75 -40.89
C LEU A 57 10.18 52.95 -40.21
N GLU A 58 8.97 53.41 -40.41
CA GLU A 58 7.71 52.74 -40.04
C GLU A 58 7.56 51.38 -40.71
N ALA A 59 7.25 50.34 -39.98
CA ALA A 59 6.62 49.13 -40.50
C ALA A 59 5.78 48.43 -39.43
N ARG A 60 4.50 48.54 -39.63
CA ARG A 60 3.39 47.67 -39.25
C ARG A 60 3.61 46.66 -38.09
N ALA A 61 2.79 46.92 -37.08
CA ALA A 61 2.50 45.97 -36.00
C ALA A 61 1.93 44.64 -36.48
N GLN A 62 2.76 43.62 -36.58
CA GLN A 62 2.42 42.20 -36.54
C GLN A 62 3.68 41.43 -36.12
N GLY A 63 3.66 40.82 -34.93
CA GLY A 63 4.72 39.91 -34.50
C GLY A 63 5.54 40.35 -33.32
N CYS A 64 4.91 40.58 -32.16
CA CYS A 64 5.62 40.82 -30.93
C CYS A 64 5.17 39.82 -29.88
N CYS A 65 5.53 38.54 -30.07
CA CYS A 65 5.41 37.49 -29.06
C CYS A 65 6.19 36.20 -29.40
N SER A 66 7.40 36.35 -29.96
CA SER A 66 8.24 35.16 -30.25
C SER A 66 9.73 35.40 -29.98
N GLN A 67 10.08 35.83 -28.74
CA GLN A 67 11.44 35.66 -28.21
C GLN A 67 11.40 35.62 -26.66
N PRO A 68 11.97 34.61 -26.02
CA PRO A 68 11.94 34.44 -24.57
C PRO A 68 13.22 34.94 -23.88
N GLU A 69 13.76 36.08 -24.23
CA GLU A 69 14.84 36.75 -23.48
C GLU A 69 14.46 38.21 -23.21
N ALA A 70 13.50 38.39 -22.34
CA ALA A 70 13.30 39.67 -21.67
C ALA A 70 13.39 39.48 -20.16
N ARG A 71 14.56 39.89 -19.62
CA ARG A 71 14.70 40.22 -18.20
C ARG A 71 13.52 41.08 -17.78
N ALA A 72 13.02 40.81 -16.58
CA ALA A 72 12.04 41.62 -15.91
C ALA A 72 12.48 43.08 -15.94
N GLN A 73 11.95 43.87 -16.86
CA GLN A 73 11.90 45.34 -16.75
C GLN A 73 10.52 45.70 -16.24
N GLU A 74 10.53 46.33 -15.09
CA GLU A 74 9.35 47.01 -14.56
C GLU A 74 8.79 47.97 -15.61
N GLY A 75 7.51 47.79 -15.99
CA GLY A 75 6.76 48.81 -16.70
C GLY A 75 6.06 48.45 -18.01
N CYS A 76 5.56 47.21 -18.22
CA CYS A 76 4.54 46.99 -19.24
C CYS A 76 3.22 46.61 -18.62
N GLN A 77 2.39 47.59 -18.25
CA GLN A 77 1.08 47.41 -17.62
C GLN A 77 -0.04 46.96 -18.59
N SER A 78 0.23 46.43 -19.78
CA SER A 78 -0.83 46.17 -20.78
C SER A 78 -0.81 44.79 -21.47
N CYS A 79 0.08 43.86 -21.09
CA CYS A 79 -0.07 42.48 -21.59
C CYS A 79 -0.91 41.70 -20.59
N PRO A 80 -2.12 41.23 -20.94
CA PRO A 80 -2.93 40.41 -20.02
C PRO A 80 -2.15 39.17 -19.67
N GLN A 81 -2.07 38.86 -18.37
CA GLN A 81 -1.43 37.65 -17.87
C GLN A 81 -2.03 36.42 -18.60
N PRO A 82 -1.22 35.46 -19.06
CA PRO A 82 -1.75 34.24 -19.67
C PRO A 82 -2.74 33.52 -18.72
N VAL A 83 -3.84 33.01 -19.28
CA VAL A 83 -4.92 32.37 -18.48
C VAL A 83 -4.40 31.23 -17.62
N TYR A 84 -3.44 30.43 -18.13
CA TYR A 84 -2.90 29.30 -17.36
C TYR A 84 -2.14 29.73 -16.10
N LEU A 85 -1.63 30.94 -16.00
CA LEU A 85 -0.95 31.49 -14.81
C LEU A 85 -1.92 32.10 -13.81
N ASP A 86 -3.13 32.43 -14.21
CA ASP A 86 -4.15 33.01 -13.34
C ASP A 86 -4.86 31.90 -12.55
N ALA A 87 -4.51 31.76 -11.28
CA ALA A 87 -5.07 30.74 -10.41
C ALA A 87 -6.56 30.93 -10.08
N SER A 88 -7.15 32.10 -10.37
CA SER A 88 -8.59 32.37 -10.21
C SER A 88 -9.42 31.75 -11.33
N GLN A 89 -8.81 31.42 -12.46
CA GLN A 89 -9.50 30.81 -13.60
C GLN A 89 -9.78 29.33 -13.36
N PRO A 90 -10.87 28.79 -13.91
CA PRO A 90 -11.14 27.35 -13.87
C PRO A 90 -9.97 26.53 -14.42
N ILE A 91 -9.67 25.39 -13.79
CA ILE A 91 -8.53 24.54 -14.17
C ILE A 91 -8.60 24.18 -15.67
N GLU A 92 -9.77 23.85 -16.20
CA GLU A 92 -9.90 23.48 -17.62
C GLU A 92 -9.60 24.64 -18.58
N ALA A 93 -9.91 25.86 -18.20
CA ALA A 93 -9.50 27.04 -18.99
C ALA A 93 -7.97 27.23 -18.97
N ARG A 94 -7.36 27.00 -17.82
CA ARG A 94 -5.89 27.02 -17.65
C ARG A 94 -5.22 25.92 -18.46
N VAL A 95 -5.74 24.69 -18.42
CA VAL A 95 -5.25 23.56 -19.21
C VAL A 95 -5.32 23.88 -20.70
N LYS A 96 -6.44 24.33 -21.20
CA LYS A 96 -6.64 24.67 -22.61
C LYS A 96 -5.66 25.76 -23.08
N ASP A 97 -5.46 26.81 -22.29
CA ASP A 97 -4.52 27.88 -22.63
C ASP A 97 -3.07 27.39 -22.64
N ALA A 98 -2.63 26.66 -21.60
CA ALA A 98 -1.29 26.09 -21.54
C ALA A 98 -1.02 25.14 -22.71
N LEU A 99 -1.94 24.19 -22.97
CA LEU A 99 -1.84 23.21 -24.04
C LEU A 99 -1.67 23.85 -25.43
N SER A 100 -2.40 24.95 -25.69
CA SER A 100 -2.33 25.67 -26.96
C SER A 100 -0.97 26.37 -27.23
N ARG A 101 -0.19 26.57 -26.15
CA ARG A 101 1.13 27.21 -26.20
C ARG A 101 2.29 26.24 -26.29
N MET A 102 2.05 24.96 -26.05
CA MET A 102 3.07 23.91 -25.96
C MET A 102 3.38 23.32 -27.33
N THR A 103 4.65 23.07 -27.56
CA THR A 103 5.14 22.29 -28.71
C THR A 103 4.91 20.80 -28.52
N VAL A 104 4.98 20.01 -29.59
CA VAL A 104 4.90 18.54 -29.52
C VAL A 104 5.97 17.97 -28.58
N ALA A 105 7.20 18.47 -28.67
CA ALA A 105 8.31 18.03 -27.85
C ALA A 105 8.06 18.28 -26.34
N GLU A 106 7.50 19.42 -25.98
CA GLU A 106 7.18 19.75 -24.60
C GLU A 106 6.04 18.88 -24.05
N LYS A 107 5.02 18.60 -24.87
CA LYS A 107 3.93 17.69 -24.48
C LYS A 107 4.44 16.28 -24.26
N VAL A 108 5.29 15.76 -25.14
CA VAL A 108 5.90 14.43 -25.02
C VAL A 108 6.82 14.37 -23.80
N ALA A 109 7.61 15.41 -23.51
CA ALA A 109 8.49 15.45 -22.34
C ALA A 109 7.73 15.26 -21.03
N MET A 110 6.46 15.65 -20.94
CA MET A 110 5.62 15.41 -19.78
C MET A 110 5.18 13.95 -19.63
N CYS A 111 5.20 13.17 -20.73
CA CYS A 111 4.70 11.79 -20.76
C CYS A 111 5.72 10.74 -20.27
N HIS A 112 6.89 11.15 -19.85
CA HIS A 112 7.92 10.22 -19.33
C HIS A 112 8.75 10.84 -18.22
N ALA A 113 9.48 10.00 -17.53
CA ALA A 113 10.40 10.44 -16.47
C ALA A 113 11.55 11.29 -17.04
N GLN A 114 12.02 12.21 -16.21
CA GLN A 114 13.28 12.94 -16.39
C GLN A 114 14.28 12.66 -15.26
N SER A 115 13.82 11.98 -14.20
CA SER A 115 14.63 11.44 -13.11
C SER A 115 13.96 10.17 -12.58
N LYS A 116 14.53 9.56 -11.55
CA LYS A 116 13.91 8.37 -10.91
C LYS A 116 12.50 8.67 -10.37
N PHE A 117 12.23 9.89 -9.89
CA PHE A 117 10.95 10.27 -9.28
C PHE A 117 10.42 11.63 -9.73
N THR A 118 10.79 12.10 -10.93
CA THR A 118 10.16 13.29 -11.50
C THR A 118 9.82 13.09 -12.99
N SER A 119 8.72 13.69 -13.42
CA SER A 119 8.37 13.87 -14.82
C SER A 119 8.34 15.35 -15.16
N ALA A 120 8.69 15.71 -16.42
CA ALA A 120 8.89 17.10 -16.78
C ALA A 120 7.60 17.92 -16.70
N GLY A 121 7.77 19.22 -16.43
CA GLY A 121 6.79 20.25 -16.70
C GLY A 121 7.04 20.89 -18.06
N CYS A 122 6.80 22.21 -18.15
CA CYS A 122 7.15 23.01 -19.34
C CYS A 122 7.90 24.28 -18.87
N PRO A 123 9.25 24.22 -18.69
CA PRO A 123 10.04 25.32 -18.14
C PRO A 123 9.89 26.63 -18.91
N ARG A 124 9.79 26.56 -20.26
CA ARG A 124 9.57 27.73 -21.11
C ARG A 124 8.30 28.50 -20.74
N LEU A 125 7.28 27.81 -20.26
CA LEU A 125 6.03 28.40 -19.81
C LEU A 125 5.99 28.59 -18.28
N GLY A 126 7.07 28.32 -17.56
CA GLY A 126 7.09 28.38 -16.09
C GLY A 126 6.20 27.34 -15.41
N ILE A 127 5.86 26.24 -16.10
CA ILE A 127 5.12 25.11 -15.56
C ILE A 127 6.11 24.14 -14.93
N PRO A 128 6.03 23.90 -13.60
CA PRO A 128 6.98 23.05 -12.89
C PRO A 128 6.79 21.56 -13.22
N GLU A 129 7.81 20.76 -12.88
CA GLU A 129 7.77 19.31 -12.90
C GLU A 129 6.78 18.74 -11.89
N LEU A 130 6.41 17.47 -12.08
CA LEU A 130 5.74 16.65 -11.07
C LEU A 130 6.79 15.85 -10.30
N SER A 131 6.74 15.93 -8.98
CA SER A 131 7.53 15.11 -8.08
C SER A 131 6.67 13.98 -7.49
N TRP A 132 7.17 12.76 -7.62
CA TRP A 132 6.54 11.53 -7.13
C TRP A 132 7.28 11.05 -5.89
N SER A 133 6.61 10.32 -5.01
CA SER A 133 7.27 9.67 -3.89
C SER A 133 6.62 8.33 -3.62
N ASP A 134 7.43 7.31 -3.40
CA ASP A 134 6.92 6.08 -2.83
C ASP A 134 6.22 6.34 -1.49
N GLY A 135 5.24 5.54 -1.23
CA GLY A 135 4.39 5.37 -0.07
C GLY A 135 3.92 3.92 -0.06
N PRO A 136 2.77 3.58 0.52
CA PRO A 136 1.67 4.38 1.07
C PRO A 136 1.78 4.68 2.57
N HIS A 137 2.78 4.12 3.27
CA HIS A 137 2.87 4.14 4.73
C HIS A 137 3.59 5.37 5.30
N GLY A 138 4.04 6.26 4.43
CA GLY A 138 4.79 7.47 4.73
C GLY A 138 5.44 8.00 3.47
N VAL A 139 6.27 9.04 3.59
CA VAL A 139 6.98 9.62 2.46
C VAL A 139 8.39 9.05 2.42
N ARG A 140 8.73 8.28 1.38
CA ARG A 140 10.04 7.65 1.22
C ARG A 140 11.17 8.68 1.29
N ALA A 141 12.34 8.27 1.81
CA ALA A 141 13.57 9.06 1.74
C ALA A 141 13.96 9.37 0.29
N GLU A 142 14.63 10.52 0.09
CA GLU A 142 15.05 10.94 -1.24
C GLU A 142 16.14 10.01 -1.79
N ILE A 143 15.99 9.69 -3.07
CA ILE A 143 17.03 8.97 -3.82
C ILE A 143 17.70 9.90 -4.82
N ASN A 144 18.82 9.47 -5.35
CA ASN A 144 19.57 10.22 -6.35
C ASN A 144 18.75 10.43 -7.63
N TRP A 145 19.14 11.43 -8.41
CA TRP A 145 18.41 11.81 -9.61
C TRP A 145 18.37 10.66 -10.64
N ASN A 146 19.49 9.99 -10.88
CA ASN A 146 19.64 9.00 -11.94
C ASN A 146 19.86 7.56 -11.48
N ASP A 147 20.06 7.31 -10.19
CA ASP A 147 20.29 5.98 -9.65
C ASP A 147 19.42 5.67 -8.42
N TRP A 148 19.42 4.42 -7.96
CA TRP A 148 18.62 3.98 -6.82
C TRP A 148 19.27 4.22 -5.45
N GLY A 149 20.45 4.88 -5.42
CA GLY A 149 21.09 5.24 -4.16
C GLY A 149 20.28 6.30 -3.42
N TYR A 150 20.31 6.23 -2.09
CA TYR A 150 19.72 7.28 -1.28
C TYR A 150 20.52 8.57 -1.41
N ALA A 151 19.83 9.69 -1.57
CA ALA A 151 20.44 11.02 -1.60
C ALA A 151 21.06 11.42 -0.25
N SER A 152 20.81 10.60 0.77
CA SER A 152 21.39 10.74 2.13
C SER A 152 21.11 12.10 2.78
N TRP A 153 19.97 12.72 2.47
CA TRP A 153 19.58 13.96 3.12
C TRP A 153 19.26 13.73 4.60
N THR A 154 19.55 14.72 5.45
CA THR A 154 19.24 14.65 6.88
C THR A 154 17.81 15.07 7.21
N SER A 155 17.12 15.72 6.27
CA SER A 155 15.77 16.28 6.43
C SER A 155 14.66 15.46 5.76
N ASP A 156 14.96 14.25 5.28
CA ASP A 156 14.04 13.41 4.50
C ASP A 156 13.46 12.21 5.28
N SER A 157 13.64 12.22 6.60
CA SER A 157 12.92 11.26 7.46
C SER A 157 11.43 11.59 7.53
N CYS A 158 10.61 10.59 7.85
CA CYS A 158 9.16 10.75 7.95
C CYS A 158 8.61 10.11 9.23
N THR A 159 7.30 10.28 9.48
CA THR A 159 6.53 9.39 10.34
C THR A 159 6.20 8.12 9.54
N ALA A 160 6.56 6.95 10.05
CA ALA A 160 6.02 5.70 9.53
C ALA A 160 4.63 5.49 10.14
N PHE A 161 3.61 5.50 9.30
CA PHE A 161 2.27 5.12 9.70
C PHE A 161 2.12 3.60 9.61
N PRO A 162 1.14 3.00 10.31
CA PRO A 162 0.92 1.55 10.24
C PRO A 162 0.69 1.06 8.81
N ALA A 163 1.09 -0.17 8.51
CA ALA A 163 0.81 -0.80 7.21
C ALA A 163 -0.69 -0.81 6.89
N LEU A 164 -1.05 -0.84 5.59
CA LEU A 164 -2.47 -0.74 5.21
C LEU A 164 -3.32 -1.93 5.68
N THR A 165 -2.72 -3.10 5.94
CA THR A 165 -3.40 -4.20 6.65
C THR A 165 -3.82 -3.81 8.06
N CYS A 166 -2.98 -3.08 8.80
CA CYS A 166 -3.31 -2.54 10.11
C CYS A 166 -4.42 -1.50 10.03
N LEU A 167 -4.33 -0.59 9.06
CA LEU A 167 -5.41 0.37 8.80
C LEU A 167 -6.72 -0.34 8.48
N ALA A 168 -6.70 -1.34 7.61
CA ALA A 168 -7.89 -2.11 7.23
C ALA A 168 -8.50 -2.85 8.42
N ALA A 169 -7.66 -3.36 9.32
CA ALA A 169 -8.10 -4.01 10.56
C ALA A 169 -8.82 -3.08 11.54
N THR A 170 -8.73 -1.76 11.38
CA THR A 170 -9.54 -0.81 12.17
C THR A 170 -11.03 -0.90 11.82
N TRP A 171 -11.39 -1.29 10.59
CA TRP A 171 -12.76 -1.22 10.09
C TRP A 171 -13.40 0.15 10.35
N ASN A 172 -12.61 1.21 10.25
CA ASN A 172 -13.02 2.56 10.61
C ASN A 172 -12.63 3.59 9.53
N PRO A 173 -13.58 4.09 8.74
CA PRO A 173 -13.31 5.13 7.74
C PRO A 173 -12.70 6.42 8.31
N ARG A 174 -12.94 6.73 9.61
CA ARG A 174 -12.32 7.89 10.26
C ARG A 174 -10.81 7.71 10.43
N MET A 175 -10.36 6.50 10.77
CA MET A 175 -8.92 6.18 10.84
C MET A 175 -8.28 6.30 9.47
N SER A 176 -8.98 5.90 8.43
CA SER A 176 -8.53 6.05 7.05
C SER A 176 -8.40 7.53 6.63
N ALA A 177 -9.35 8.38 7.02
CA ALA A 177 -9.28 9.82 6.79
C ALA A 177 -8.13 10.46 7.59
N LEU A 178 -7.95 10.09 8.86
CA LEU A 178 -6.85 10.54 9.71
C LEU A 178 -5.49 10.18 9.10
N TYR A 179 -5.40 8.96 8.59
CA TYR A 179 -4.21 8.45 7.90
C TYR A 179 -3.86 9.30 6.66
N GLY A 180 -4.83 9.42 5.74
CA GLY A 180 -4.65 10.19 4.50
C GLY A 180 -4.32 11.66 4.76
N LYS A 181 -4.94 12.28 5.77
CA LYS A 181 -4.62 13.64 6.20
C LYS A 181 -3.15 13.74 6.63
N SER A 182 -2.73 12.89 7.56
CA SER A 182 -1.41 12.99 8.18
C SER A 182 -0.27 12.71 7.20
N VAL A 183 -0.39 11.65 6.37
CA VAL A 183 0.62 11.38 5.34
C VAL A 183 0.62 12.44 4.24
N GLY A 184 -0.55 13.02 3.94
CA GLY A 184 -0.70 14.11 2.99
C GLY A 184 -0.02 15.41 3.47
N GLU A 185 -0.09 15.72 4.76
CA GLU A 185 0.61 16.85 5.37
C GLU A 185 2.14 16.69 5.27
N GLU A 186 2.68 15.49 5.51
CA GLU A 186 4.12 15.22 5.34
C GLU A 186 4.54 15.29 3.86
N ALA A 187 3.73 14.76 2.95
CA ALA A 187 4.00 14.83 1.51
C ALA A 187 3.96 16.27 0.99
N ALA A 188 3.01 17.08 1.47
CA ALA A 188 2.93 18.50 1.12
C ALA A 188 4.16 19.26 1.64
N TYR A 189 4.58 19.04 2.90
CA TYR A 189 5.79 19.62 3.47
C TYR A 189 7.05 19.28 2.67
N ARG A 190 7.16 18.03 2.21
CA ARG A 190 8.25 17.53 1.36
C ARG A 190 8.10 17.96 -0.10
N ASN A 191 7.15 18.83 -0.41
CA ASN A 191 6.84 19.35 -1.75
C ASN A 191 6.60 18.24 -2.80
N LYS A 192 6.01 17.09 -2.39
CA LYS A 192 5.65 16.04 -3.33
C LYS A 192 4.35 16.35 -4.04
N SER A 193 4.33 16.22 -5.37
CA SER A 193 3.11 16.39 -6.16
C SER A 193 2.17 15.20 -5.98
N VAL A 194 2.73 13.98 -5.91
CA VAL A 194 1.99 12.73 -5.84
C VAL A 194 2.64 11.78 -4.85
N LEU A 195 1.82 11.14 -4.02
CA LEU A 195 2.21 9.99 -3.20
C LEU A 195 1.72 8.70 -3.89
N LEU A 196 2.63 7.71 -4.06
CA LEU A 196 2.34 6.43 -4.73
C LEU A 196 1.63 5.47 -3.76
N GLY A 197 0.38 5.75 -3.54
CA GLY A 197 -0.55 5.05 -2.66
C GLY A 197 -1.96 5.65 -2.68
N PRO A 198 -2.94 4.96 -2.08
CA PRO A 198 -2.87 3.68 -1.39
C PRO A 198 -2.83 2.46 -2.30
N GLY A 199 -2.32 1.33 -1.78
CA GLY A 199 -2.45 0.02 -2.41
C GLY A 199 -3.81 -0.61 -2.09
N VAL A 200 -4.49 -1.18 -3.11
CA VAL A 200 -5.84 -1.75 -2.95
C VAL A 200 -6.04 -3.09 -3.66
N ASN A 201 -4.97 -3.76 -4.06
CA ASN A 201 -5.09 -5.11 -4.62
C ASN A 201 -5.69 -6.05 -3.57
N ILE A 202 -6.48 -7.01 -4.05
CA ILE A 202 -7.15 -7.98 -3.18
C ILE A 202 -6.13 -9.00 -2.64
N TYR A 203 -6.22 -9.30 -1.35
CA TYR A 203 -5.51 -10.39 -0.70
C TYR A 203 -6.05 -11.73 -1.22
N ARG A 204 -5.49 -12.21 -2.34
CA ARG A 204 -5.90 -13.45 -3.01
C ARG A 204 -5.24 -14.68 -2.38
N THR A 205 -3.96 -14.56 -2.07
CA THR A 205 -3.13 -15.62 -1.48
C THR A 205 -2.40 -15.13 -0.24
N PRO A 206 -2.27 -15.95 0.82
CA PRO A 206 -1.50 -15.59 2.00
C PRO A 206 0.02 -15.59 1.77
N LEU A 207 0.48 -15.87 0.57
CA LEU A 207 1.90 -15.91 0.23
C LEU A 207 2.41 -14.66 -0.46
N ASN A 208 1.53 -13.77 -0.97
CA ASN A 208 1.96 -12.57 -1.67
C ASN A 208 2.78 -11.66 -0.74
N GLY A 209 4.01 -11.35 -1.16
CA GLY A 209 4.95 -10.56 -0.38
C GLY A 209 4.53 -9.11 -0.13
N ARG A 210 3.57 -8.56 -0.89
CA ARG A 210 3.09 -7.18 -0.75
C ARG A 210 1.71 -7.06 -0.10
N ASN A 211 1.15 -8.11 0.45
CA ASN A 211 -0.15 -8.03 1.11
C ASN A 211 -0.22 -6.98 2.22
N PHE A 212 0.90 -6.71 2.92
CA PHE A 212 0.97 -5.67 3.94
C PHE A 212 0.62 -4.26 3.42
N GLU A 213 0.82 -4.00 2.13
CA GLU A 213 0.49 -2.72 1.48
C GLU A 213 -0.98 -2.59 1.07
N TYR A 214 -1.82 -3.63 1.26
CA TYR A 214 -3.18 -3.70 0.75
C TYR A 214 -4.22 -3.74 1.87
N MET A 215 -5.51 -3.58 1.50
CA MET A 215 -6.61 -3.42 2.46
C MET A 215 -7.44 -4.70 2.66
N GLY A 216 -6.86 -5.89 2.41
CA GLY A 216 -7.46 -7.17 2.72
C GLY A 216 -8.15 -7.88 1.54
N GLU A 217 -8.96 -8.90 1.88
CA GLU A 217 -9.58 -9.82 0.90
C GLU A 217 -10.97 -9.39 0.43
N ASP A 218 -11.55 -8.38 1.06
CA ASP A 218 -12.94 -7.97 0.77
C ASP A 218 -13.00 -6.65 0.00
N PRO A 219 -13.58 -6.65 -1.22
CA PRO A 219 -13.66 -5.46 -2.06
C PRO A 219 -14.54 -4.36 -1.46
N TYR A 220 -15.56 -4.71 -0.65
CA TYR A 220 -16.42 -3.72 0.00
C TYR A 220 -15.67 -2.98 1.12
N LEU A 221 -14.98 -3.73 1.99
CA LEU A 221 -14.17 -3.14 3.06
C LEU A 221 -13.10 -2.21 2.46
N ALA A 222 -12.35 -2.69 1.47
CA ALA A 222 -11.32 -1.91 0.79
C ALA A 222 -11.91 -0.63 0.16
N SER A 223 -13.09 -0.72 -0.49
CA SER A 223 -13.78 0.43 -1.08
C SER A 223 -14.18 1.47 -0.04
N LYS A 224 -14.65 1.05 1.15
CA LYS A 224 -15.07 1.98 2.21
C LYS A 224 -13.90 2.66 2.92
N LEU A 225 -12.70 2.09 2.86
CA LEU A 225 -11.50 2.65 3.47
C LEU A 225 -10.68 3.50 2.48
N VAL A 226 -10.62 3.11 1.21
CA VAL A 226 -9.81 3.84 0.22
C VAL A 226 -10.33 5.25 -0.03
N VAL A 227 -11.66 5.45 -0.03
CA VAL A 227 -12.28 6.75 -0.32
C VAL A 227 -11.86 7.83 0.68
N PRO A 228 -12.04 7.67 2.00
CA PRO A 228 -11.63 8.68 2.97
C PRO A 228 -10.10 8.89 3.01
N TYR A 229 -9.28 7.87 2.76
CA TYR A 229 -7.83 8.00 2.62
C TYR A 229 -7.48 8.99 1.50
N ILE A 230 -7.97 8.73 0.29
CA ILE A 230 -7.67 9.54 -0.90
C ILE A 230 -8.19 10.95 -0.73
N THR A 231 -9.43 11.11 -0.28
CA THR A 231 -10.05 12.43 -0.12
C THR A 231 -9.26 13.29 0.85
N ALA A 232 -8.84 12.74 2.00
CA ALA A 232 -8.08 13.46 3.00
C ALA A 232 -6.64 13.75 2.56
N LEU A 233 -5.99 12.85 1.83
CA LEU A 233 -4.66 13.07 1.25
C LEU A 233 -4.71 14.20 0.22
N GLN A 234 -5.65 14.14 -0.72
CA GLN A 234 -5.79 15.13 -1.79
C GLN A 234 -6.20 16.51 -1.30
N ALA A 235 -6.85 16.60 -0.13
CA ALA A 235 -7.15 17.89 0.52
C ALA A 235 -5.89 18.71 0.86
N ASN A 236 -4.72 18.07 0.95
CA ASN A 236 -3.42 18.71 1.15
C ASN A 236 -2.78 19.21 -0.16
N GLY A 237 -3.46 19.07 -1.31
CA GLY A 237 -2.89 19.41 -2.62
C GLY A 237 -1.80 18.42 -3.08
N VAL A 238 -1.89 17.16 -2.65
CA VAL A 238 -1.03 16.04 -3.04
C VAL A 238 -1.91 14.99 -3.73
N GLY A 239 -1.54 14.53 -4.92
CA GLY A 239 -2.26 13.48 -5.62
C GLY A 239 -2.07 12.12 -4.96
N ALA A 240 -3.16 11.36 -4.81
CA ALA A 240 -3.08 9.94 -4.52
C ALA A 240 -2.85 9.16 -5.81
N SER A 241 -1.90 8.21 -5.81
CA SER A 241 -1.72 7.26 -6.92
C SER A 241 -2.14 5.87 -6.49
N VAL A 242 -3.38 5.51 -6.81
CA VAL A 242 -3.96 4.24 -6.39
C VAL A 242 -3.31 3.08 -7.14
N LYS A 243 -2.84 2.06 -6.41
CA LYS A 243 -2.00 1.00 -6.98
C LYS A 243 -2.40 -0.39 -6.52
N HIS A 244 -2.04 -1.42 -7.27
CA HIS A 244 -1.51 -1.43 -8.64
C HIS A 244 -2.63 -1.85 -9.58
N TYR A 245 -3.01 -1.01 -10.53
CA TYR A 245 -4.15 -1.21 -11.43
C TYR A 245 -3.73 -2.03 -12.65
N ALA A 246 -4.12 -3.32 -12.76
CA ALA A 246 -4.83 -4.14 -11.79
C ALA A 246 -4.24 -5.56 -11.75
N LEU A 247 -4.77 -6.44 -10.88
CA LEU A 247 -4.46 -7.87 -10.87
C LEU A 247 -3.02 -8.23 -10.50
N ASN A 248 -2.26 -7.35 -9.83
CA ASN A 248 -0.97 -7.71 -9.25
C ASN A 248 -1.20 -8.33 -7.85
N ASN A 249 -1.56 -9.62 -7.83
CA ASN A 249 -1.92 -10.34 -6.61
C ASN A 249 -0.87 -11.37 -6.18
N GLN A 250 0.30 -11.34 -6.81
CA GLN A 250 1.53 -12.07 -6.46
C GLN A 250 2.76 -11.30 -6.92
N GLU A 251 3.90 -11.56 -6.26
CA GLU A 251 5.19 -10.97 -6.62
C GLU A 251 6.02 -11.86 -7.53
N LEU A 252 5.85 -13.18 -7.40
CA LEU A 252 6.54 -14.14 -8.24
C LEU A 252 6.10 -13.94 -9.70
N TRP A 253 7.07 -13.71 -10.60
CA TRP A 253 6.87 -13.47 -12.03
C TRP A 253 5.99 -12.25 -12.38
N ARG A 254 5.73 -11.34 -11.45
CA ARG A 254 4.86 -10.18 -11.66
C ARG A 254 5.22 -9.37 -12.92
N GLY A 255 6.51 -9.33 -13.30
CA GLY A 255 7.01 -8.58 -14.47
C GLY A 255 6.67 -9.20 -15.83
N HIS A 256 6.00 -10.38 -15.90
CA HIS A 256 5.68 -11.02 -17.19
C HIS A 256 4.51 -12.01 -17.18
N ILE A 257 4.01 -12.39 -16.01
CA ILE A 257 2.91 -13.35 -15.93
C ILE A 257 1.61 -12.78 -16.53
N ASP A 258 0.86 -13.63 -17.23
CA ASP A 258 -0.42 -13.29 -17.83
C ASP A 258 -1.58 -13.82 -16.98
N VAL A 259 -2.30 -12.90 -16.33
CA VAL A 259 -3.45 -13.22 -15.48
C VAL A 259 -4.68 -13.52 -16.32
N GLN A 260 -5.20 -14.73 -16.18
CA GLN A 260 -6.47 -15.17 -16.76
C GLN A 260 -7.57 -15.14 -15.70
N VAL A 261 -8.51 -14.23 -15.83
CA VAL A 261 -9.59 -13.97 -14.88
C VAL A 261 -10.92 -13.83 -15.64
N SER A 262 -12.02 -14.34 -15.08
CA SER A 262 -13.37 -14.12 -15.62
C SER A 262 -13.76 -12.63 -15.57
N GLU A 263 -14.67 -12.20 -16.43
CA GLU A 263 -15.16 -10.83 -16.36
C GLU A 263 -15.88 -10.58 -15.03
N ARG A 264 -16.55 -11.59 -14.54
CA ARG A 264 -17.28 -11.57 -13.30
C ARG A 264 -16.36 -11.35 -12.10
N ALA A 265 -15.31 -12.15 -11.96
CA ALA A 265 -14.33 -11.97 -10.88
C ALA A 265 -13.62 -10.63 -11.00
N LEU A 266 -13.27 -10.21 -12.21
CA LEU A 266 -12.67 -8.90 -12.44
C LEU A 266 -13.56 -7.77 -11.90
N ARG A 267 -14.86 -7.79 -12.21
CA ARG A 267 -15.84 -6.75 -11.86
C ARG A 267 -16.31 -6.80 -10.42
N GLU A 268 -16.47 -8.00 -9.85
CA GLU A 268 -17.03 -8.17 -8.50
C GLU A 268 -15.98 -8.18 -7.39
N ILE A 269 -14.72 -8.57 -7.71
CA ILE A 269 -13.66 -8.76 -6.70
C ILE A 269 -12.50 -7.79 -6.89
N TYR A 270 -11.90 -7.72 -8.09
CA TYR A 270 -10.61 -7.05 -8.27
C TYR A 270 -10.71 -5.57 -8.60
N LEU A 271 -11.81 -5.10 -9.18
CA LEU A 271 -11.98 -3.69 -9.57
C LEU A 271 -12.78 -2.81 -8.59
N PRO A 272 -13.61 -3.29 -7.65
CA PRO A 272 -14.48 -2.39 -6.89
C PRO A 272 -13.75 -1.32 -6.07
N ALA A 273 -12.62 -1.65 -5.42
CA ALA A 273 -11.85 -0.65 -4.68
C ALA A 273 -11.24 0.42 -5.59
N PHE A 274 -10.79 0.04 -6.79
CA PHE A 274 -10.32 0.99 -7.81
C PHE A 274 -11.47 1.84 -8.34
N ARG A 275 -12.66 1.24 -8.54
CA ARG A 275 -13.85 2.00 -8.95
C ARG A 275 -14.24 3.03 -7.89
N ALA A 276 -14.27 2.65 -6.62
CA ALA A 276 -14.55 3.58 -5.52
C ALA A 276 -13.50 4.72 -5.47
N ALA A 277 -12.23 4.40 -5.68
CA ALA A 277 -11.17 5.41 -5.77
C ALA A 277 -11.37 6.37 -6.95
N ALA A 278 -11.77 5.87 -8.12
CA ALA A 278 -11.98 6.68 -9.32
C ALA A 278 -13.25 7.53 -9.22
N VAL A 279 -14.38 6.91 -8.84
CA VAL A 279 -15.72 7.51 -8.96
C VAL A 279 -16.11 8.31 -7.71
N GLU A 280 -15.87 7.73 -6.52
CA GLU A 280 -16.29 8.34 -5.25
C GLU A 280 -15.22 9.29 -4.69
N ALA A 281 -13.95 8.83 -4.61
CA ALA A 281 -12.84 9.64 -4.11
C ALA A 281 -12.25 10.59 -5.16
N LYS A 282 -12.54 10.36 -6.45
CA LYS A 282 -11.97 11.13 -7.57
C LYS A 282 -10.46 11.22 -7.47
N ALA A 283 -9.80 10.07 -7.33
CA ALA A 283 -8.35 9.98 -7.28
C ALA A 283 -7.72 10.67 -8.50
N TRP A 284 -6.61 11.40 -8.28
CA TRP A 284 -6.00 12.17 -9.36
C TRP A 284 -5.05 11.34 -10.21
N THR A 285 -4.54 10.24 -9.66
CA THR A 285 -3.68 9.32 -10.42
C THR A 285 -3.92 7.86 -10.07
N PHE A 286 -3.61 6.97 -11.01
CA PHE A 286 -3.55 5.52 -10.84
C PHE A 286 -2.19 5.02 -11.32
N MET A 287 -1.61 4.05 -10.59
CA MET A 287 -0.41 3.35 -11.04
C MET A 287 -0.80 2.04 -11.73
N CYS A 288 -0.39 1.91 -12.99
CA CYS A 288 -0.56 0.72 -13.79
C CYS A 288 0.41 -0.38 -13.33
N SER A 289 -0.04 -1.62 -13.24
CA SER A 289 0.76 -2.73 -12.72
C SER A 289 1.69 -3.37 -13.76
N TYR A 290 2.61 -4.23 -13.30
CA TYR A 290 3.63 -4.89 -14.13
C TYR A 290 3.10 -6.00 -15.03
N ASN A 291 2.13 -6.78 -14.54
CA ASN A 291 1.68 -8.02 -15.15
C ASN A 291 0.91 -7.82 -16.46
N LYS A 292 0.69 -8.92 -17.15
CA LYS A 292 -0.31 -8.97 -18.22
C LYS A 292 -1.67 -9.36 -17.66
N ALA A 293 -2.70 -9.01 -18.40
CA ALA A 293 -4.05 -9.52 -18.19
C ALA A 293 -4.68 -9.87 -19.55
N ARG A 294 -5.10 -11.14 -19.69
CA ARG A 294 -5.74 -11.65 -20.92
C ARG A 294 -4.92 -11.37 -22.17
N GLY A 295 -3.60 -11.61 -22.08
CA GLY A 295 -2.64 -11.53 -23.18
C GLY A 295 -2.03 -10.15 -23.43
N LYS A 296 -2.46 -9.08 -22.73
CA LYS A 296 -1.93 -7.72 -22.91
C LYS A 296 -1.21 -7.24 -21.64
N TRP A 297 -0.07 -6.59 -21.77
CA TRP A 297 0.53 -5.82 -20.70
C TRP A 297 -0.46 -4.80 -20.17
N LEU A 298 -0.49 -4.58 -18.84
CA LEU A 298 -1.49 -3.68 -18.27
C LEU A 298 -1.36 -2.25 -18.82
N CYS A 299 -0.14 -1.78 -19.06
CA CYS A 299 0.10 -0.47 -19.67
C CYS A 299 -0.36 -0.38 -21.15
N ASP A 300 -0.54 -1.52 -21.82
CA ASP A 300 -1.04 -1.64 -23.21
C ASP A 300 -2.52 -2.07 -23.26
N ASN A 301 -3.15 -2.25 -22.08
CA ASN A 301 -4.49 -2.83 -22.00
C ASN A 301 -5.57 -1.76 -22.17
N ASP A 302 -5.98 -1.55 -23.40
CA ASP A 302 -7.03 -0.60 -23.79
C ASP A 302 -8.39 -0.89 -23.12
N TYR A 303 -8.68 -2.18 -22.85
CA TYR A 303 -9.90 -2.55 -22.15
C TYR A 303 -9.92 -2.03 -20.70
N LEU A 304 -8.83 -2.22 -19.95
CA LEU A 304 -8.77 -1.75 -18.56
C LEU A 304 -8.54 -0.24 -18.47
N LEU A 305 -7.56 0.31 -19.22
CA LEU A 305 -7.18 1.70 -19.07
C LEU A 305 -8.15 2.67 -19.76
N ARG A 306 -8.56 2.37 -21.03
CA ARG A 306 -9.42 3.27 -21.77
C ARG A 306 -10.89 2.95 -21.51
N LYS A 307 -11.34 1.71 -21.82
CA LYS A 307 -12.75 1.38 -21.79
C LYS A 307 -13.34 1.40 -20.39
N ILE A 308 -12.69 0.73 -19.41
CA ILE A 308 -13.22 0.68 -18.04
C ILE A 308 -12.88 1.97 -17.28
N LEU A 309 -11.60 2.30 -17.13
CA LEU A 309 -11.18 3.38 -16.23
C LEU A 309 -11.61 4.75 -16.75
N LYS A 310 -11.31 5.06 -18.03
CA LYS A 310 -11.55 6.42 -18.57
C LYS A 310 -12.95 6.61 -19.13
N GLU A 311 -13.50 5.62 -19.85
CA GLU A 311 -14.80 5.76 -20.52
C GLU A 311 -15.97 5.33 -19.64
N GLU A 312 -15.96 4.12 -19.08
CA GLU A 312 -17.07 3.61 -18.26
C GLU A 312 -17.17 4.37 -16.92
N TRP A 313 -16.04 4.58 -16.23
CA TRP A 313 -16.02 5.29 -14.96
C TRP A 313 -15.90 6.81 -15.10
N GLN A 314 -15.77 7.34 -16.33
CA GLN A 314 -15.64 8.77 -16.62
C GLN A 314 -14.53 9.44 -15.82
N TRP A 315 -13.40 8.73 -15.64
CA TRP A 315 -12.29 9.22 -14.86
C TRP A 315 -11.28 10.01 -15.72
N ASP A 316 -10.88 11.19 -15.26
CA ASP A 316 -10.09 12.20 -15.98
C ASP A 316 -8.66 12.40 -15.45
N GLY A 317 -8.20 11.51 -14.56
CA GLY A 317 -6.88 11.61 -13.95
C GLY A 317 -5.75 11.00 -14.80
N VAL A 318 -4.54 10.98 -14.22
CA VAL A 318 -3.30 10.53 -14.86
C VAL A 318 -3.02 9.05 -14.53
N VAL A 319 -2.80 8.22 -15.54
CA VAL A 319 -2.23 6.89 -15.37
C VAL A 319 -0.71 6.99 -15.45
N VAL A 320 -0.03 6.67 -14.34
CA VAL A 320 1.42 6.50 -14.29
C VAL A 320 1.75 5.00 -14.35
N SER A 321 2.83 4.61 -15.02
CA SER A 321 3.30 3.23 -14.99
C SER A 321 3.94 2.90 -13.64
N ASP A 322 3.91 1.65 -13.24
CA ASP A 322 4.95 1.16 -12.32
C ASP A 322 6.32 1.21 -13.04
N TRP A 323 7.42 1.19 -12.26
CA TRP A 323 8.76 1.47 -12.78
C TRP A 323 9.24 0.36 -13.73
N GLY A 324 9.18 0.64 -15.05
CA GLY A 324 9.52 -0.31 -16.09
C GLY A 324 8.35 -1.17 -16.57
N ALA A 325 7.12 -0.82 -16.26
CA ALA A 325 5.93 -1.58 -16.67
C ALA A 325 5.47 -1.28 -18.11
N VAL A 326 6.00 -0.25 -18.79
CA VAL A 326 5.69 0.04 -20.20
C VAL A 326 6.57 -0.83 -21.10
N HIS A 327 5.95 -1.47 -22.09
CA HIS A 327 6.61 -2.39 -23.02
C HIS A 327 6.43 -2.02 -24.50
N SER A 328 5.73 -0.94 -24.80
CA SER A 328 5.46 -0.50 -26.15
C SER A 328 5.16 1.00 -26.23
N THR A 329 5.32 1.60 -27.40
CA THR A 329 5.02 3.02 -27.64
C THR A 329 3.56 3.22 -28.07
N VAL A 330 3.21 2.75 -29.24
CA VAL A 330 1.89 3.02 -29.86
C VAL A 330 0.75 2.34 -29.09
N PRO A 331 0.84 1.06 -28.72
CA PRO A 331 -0.21 0.42 -27.93
C PRO A 331 -0.42 1.11 -26.58
N ALA A 332 0.65 1.43 -25.83
CA ALA A 332 0.55 2.09 -24.52
C ALA A 332 -0.11 3.48 -24.64
N ALA A 333 0.35 4.31 -25.59
CA ALA A 333 -0.24 5.62 -25.82
C ALA A 333 -1.75 5.53 -26.13
N ARG A 334 -2.13 4.65 -27.08
CA ARG A 334 -3.53 4.45 -27.49
C ARG A 334 -4.39 3.84 -26.39
N ALA A 335 -3.80 2.98 -25.53
CA ALA A 335 -4.50 2.42 -24.38
C ALA A 335 -4.82 3.47 -23.32
N GLY A 336 -4.13 4.60 -23.30
CA GLY A 336 -4.36 5.70 -22.36
C GLY A 336 -3.36 5.73 -21.21
N MET A 337 -2.17 5.18 -21.39
CA MET A 337 -1.02 5.40 -20.53
C MET A 337 -0.58 6.87 -20.64
N ASP A 338 -0.36 7.55 -19.53
CA ASP A 338 -0.08 8.99 -19.54
C ASP A 338 1.38 9.30 -19.20
N VAL A 339 1.98 8.64 -18.21
CA VAL A 339 3.36 8.90 -17.77
C VAL A 339 4.12 7.60 -17.58
N GLU A 340 5.19 7.41 -18.32
CA GLU A 340 6.13 6.29 -18.18
C GLU A 340 7.18 6.61 -17.13
N MET A 341 7.28 5.77 -16.08
CA MET A 341 8.31 5.87 -15.04
C MET A 341 9.17 4.61 -15.04
N GLY A 342 10.51 4.79 -15.13
CA GLY A 342 11.42 3.68 -15.37
C GLY A 342 11.23 3.03 -16.74
N SER A 343 12.27 2.42 -17.28
CA SER A 343 12.18 1.71 -18.57
C SER A 343 13.22 0.61 -18.67
N TYR A 344 12.90 -0.44 -19.41
CA TYR A 344 13.85 -1.48 -19.79
C TYR A 344 14.51 -1.23 -21.14
N THR A 345 14.19 -0.14 -21.84
CA THR A 345 14.75 0.16 -23.17
C THR A 345 16.26 0.33 -23.17
N ASN A 346 16.82 0.80 -22.06
CA ASN A 346 18.26 0.95 -21.84
C ASN A 346 18.71 0.37 -20.48
N GLY A 347 17.91 -0.54 -19.92
CA GLY A 347 18.07 -1.07 -18.59
C GLY A 347 17.45 -0.16 -17.52
N LEU A 348 16.74 -0.77 -16.56
CA LEU A 348 16.31 -0.06 -15.34
C LEU A 348 17.50 0.38 -14.49
N THR A 349 18.60 -0.27 -14.69
CA THR A 349 19.89 0.05 -14.11
C THR A 349 20.46 1.24 -14.86
N SER A 350 20.17 2.36 -14.42
CA SER A 350 20.65 3.70 -14.75
C SER A 350 22.17 3.90 -14.74
N GLU A 351 22.94 2.87 -14.49
CA GLU A 351 24.40 2.90 -14.36
C GLU A 351 25.11 2.46 -15.65
N ALA A 352 24.37 2.07 -16.70
CA ALA A 352 24.97 1.76 -17.98
C ALA A 352 25.44 3.06 -18.65
N ASP A 353 26.67 3.09 -19.14
CA ASP A 353 27.17 4.15 -20.01
C ASP A 353 26.19 4.38 -21.16
N GLY A 354 25.72 5.63 -21.32
CA GLY A 354 24.76 6.00 -22.36
C GLY A 354 23.29 5.95 -21.94
N PHE A 355 22.96 5.89 -20.64
CA PHE A 355 21.58 6.03 -20.17
C PHE A 355 20.96 7.36 -20.63
N SER A 356 19.76 7.29 -21.21
CA SER A 356 18.98 8.45 -21.62
C SER A 356 17.49 8.24 -21.36
N TYR A 357 16.85 9.18 -20.65
CA TYR A 357 15.38 9.20 -20.50
C TYR A 357 14.66 9.39 -21.86
N ASP A 358 15.37 9.90 -22.88
CA ASP A 358 14.83 10.06 -24.23
C ASP A 358 14.63 8.73 -24.97
N ASP A 359 15.22 7.63 -24.47
CA ASP A 359 15.04 6.28 -25.01
C ASP A 359 13.81 5.54 -24.47
N TYR A 360 13.08 6.12 -23.52
CA TYR A 360 11.83 5.56 -23.01
C TYR A 360 10.79 5.42 -24.13
N TYR A 361 9.84 4.47 -23.98
CA TYR A 361 8.80 4.22 -24.98
C TYR A 361 7.93 5.44 -25.26
N LEU A 362 7.60 6.23 -24.21
CA LEU A 362 6.82 7.47 -24.36
C LEU A 362 7.69 8.73 -24.50
N ALA A 363 8.97 8.60 -24.90
CA ALA A 363 9.90 9.70 -25.15
C ALA A 363 10.16 9.90 -26.65
N ARG A 364 11.43 9.78 -27.11
CA ARG A 364 11.79 9.89 -28.54
C ARG A 364 10.99 8.94 -29.43
N PRO A 365 10.82 7.65 -29.13
CA PRO A 365 9.99 6.75 -29.94
C PRO A 365 8.56 7.25 -30.11
N TYR A 366 8.01 7.92 -29.11
CA TYR A 366 6.66 8.49 -29.17
C TYR A 366 6.60 9.70 -30.10
N ARG A 367 7.58 10.63 -30.02
CA ARG A 367 7.69 11.76 -30.98
C ARG A 367 7.77 11.27 -32.41
N GLU A 368 8.57 10.24 -32.67
CA GLU A 368 8.72 9.64 -33.98
C GLU A 368 7.43 8.97 -34.48
N ALA A 369 6.71 8.26 -33.62
CA ALA A 369 5.43 7.63 -33.96
C ALA A 369 4.36 8.68 -34.33
N ILE A 370 4.32 9.80 -33.59
CA ILE A 370 3.45 10.94 -33.94
C ILE A 370 3.84 11.53 -35.30
N ALA A 371 5.14 11.75 -35.54
CA ALA A 371 5.61 12.29 -36.79
C ALA A 371 5.31 11.38 -38.00
N ARG A 372 5.26 10.06 -37.81
CA ARG A 372 4.84 9.09 -38.83
C ARG A 372 3.32 8.93 -38.95
N GLY A 373 2.53 9.65 -38.15
CA GLY A 373 1.06 9.51 -38.11
C GLY A 373 0.54 8.21 -37.50
N GLU A 374 1.37 7.46 -36.79
CA GLU A 374 0.99 6.22 -36.12
C GLU A 374 0.18 6.51 -34.81
N VAL A 375 0.33 7.69 -34.25
CA VAL A 375 -0.48 8.16 -33.12
C VAL A 375 -1.03 9.54 -33.44
N ASP A 376 -2.34 9.72 -33.24
CA ASP A 376 -3.03 10.99 -33.45
C ASP A 376 -2.59 12.02 -32.41
N MET A 377 -2.38 13.28 -32.85
CA MET A 377 -2.12 14.40 -31.95
C MET A 377 -3.14 14.55 -30.80
N LYS A 378 -4.40 14.17 -31.08
CA LYS A 378 -5.44 14.18 -30.05
C LYS A 378 -5.09 13.30 -28.84
N VAL A 379 -4.44 12.16 -29.07
CA VAL A 379 -4.01 11.26 -27.96
C VAL A 379 -2.98 11.97 -27.09
N LEU A 380 -1.98 12.62 -27.69
CA LEU A 380 -0.98 13.39 -26.95
C LEU A 380 -1.61 14.59 -26.22
N ASP A 381 -2.54 15.29 -26.86
CA ASP A 381 -3.24 16.43 -26.26
C ASP A 381 -4.09 16.00 -25.06
N GLU A 382 -4.74 14.86 -25.12
CA GLU A 382 -5.48 14.28 -24.00
C GLU A 382 -4.55 13.91 -22.83
N GLN A 383 -3.38 13.28 -23.10
CA GLN A 383 -2.38 12.94 -22.08
C GLN A 383 -1.83 14.21 -21.42
N ALA A 384 -1.33 15.17 -22.22
CA ALA A 384 -0.80 16.44 -21.73
C ALA A 384 -1.86 17.23 -20.94
N SER A 385 -3.13 17.21 -21.36
CA SER A 385 -4.23 17.84 -20.63
C SER A 385 -4.43 17.24 -19.23
N ARG A 386 -4.38 15.91 -19.09
CA ARG A 386 -4.48 15.24 -17.79
C ARG A 386 -3.29 15.58 -16.90
N ILE A 387 -2.08 15.59 -17.43
CA ILE A 387 -0.85 15.93 -16.69
C ILE A 387 -0.89 17.41 -16.24
N LEU A 388 -1.26 18.33 -17.13
CA LEU A 388 -1.43 19.75 -16.80
C LEU A 388 -2.48 19.95 -15.68
N ARG A 389 -3.61 19.24 -15.77
CA ARG A 389 -4.65 19.28 -14.73
C ARG A 389 -4.09 18.84 -13.37
N LEU A 390 -3.26 17.79 -13.35
CA LEU A 390 -2.58 17.32 -12.15
C LEU A 390 -1.62 18.39 -11.60
N ILE A 391 -0.80 19.01 -12.46
CA ILE A 391 0.11 20.09 -12.05
C ILE A 391 -0.66 21.28 -11.47
N PHE A 392 -1.79 21.67 -12.07
CA PHE A 392 -2.60 22.78 -11.57
C PHE A 392 -3.34 22.43 -10.26
N ARG A 393 -3.62 21.15 -10.00
CA ARG A 393 -4.17 20.68 -8.72
C ARG A 393 -3.10 20.59 -7.61
N THR A 394 -1.83 20.40 -7.96
CA THR A 394 -0.71 20.14 -7.04
C THR A 394 0.29 21.32 -7.01
N SER A 395 1.35 21.26 -7.81
CA SER A 395 2.50 22.18 -7.77
C SER A 395 2.15 23.62 -8.12
N MET A 396 1.11 23.85 -8.94
CA MET A 396 0.61 25.19 -9.29
C MET A 396 -0.71 25.55 -8.58
N ASN A 397 -1.06 24.84 -7.52
CA ASN A 397 -2.19 25.20 -6.66
C ASN A 397 -1.73 26.20 -5.60
N ARG A 398 -2.10 27.46 -5.73
CA ARG A 398 -1.75 28.52 -4.76
C ARG A 398 -2.37 28.33 -3.38
N ASN A 399 -3.44 27.54 -3.29
CA ASN A 399 -4.12 27.22 -2.03
C ASN A 399 -3.60 25.92 -1.41
N ARG A 400 -2.56 25.33 -1.96
CA ARG A 400 -1.94 24.14 -1.41
C ARG A 400 -1.44 24.40 0.00
N ALA A 401 -1.80 23.54 0.95
CA ALA A 401 -1.27 23.61 2.31
C ALA A 401 0.27 23.43 2.30
N TYR A 402 0.94 24.15 3.19
CA TYR A 402 2.39 23.97 3.36
C TYR A 402 2.73 22.59 3.93
N GLY A 403 1.82 22.04 4.74
CA GLY A 403 2.01 20.76 5.42
C GLY A 403 2.88 20.86 6.67
N SER A 404 3.17 19.72 7.25
CA SER A 404 4.02 19.58 8.45
C SER A 404 4.69 18.22 8.44
N LEU A 405 5.80 18.04 9.17
CA LEU A 405 6.61 16.82 9.12
C LEU A 405 6.93 16.32 10.53
N CYS A 406 6.67 15.04 10.80
CA CYS A 406 7.02 14.36 12.05
C CYS A 406 6.55 15.12 13.30
N THR A 407 5.31 15.63 13.28
CA THR A 407 4.75 16.38 14.41
C THR A 407 4.26 15.44 15.51
N PRO A 408 4.05 15.93 16.74
CA PRO A 408 3.40 15.14 17.80
C PRO A 408 2.04 14.57 17.37
N GLU A 409 1.27 15.33 16.57
CA GLU A 409 -0.05 14.92 16.07
C GLU A 409 0.09 13.74 15.07
N HIS A 410 1.13 13.73 14.22
CA HIS A 410 1.40 12.61 13.31
C HIS A 410 1.75 11.34 14.08
N TYR A 411 2.58 11.43 15.13
CA TYR A 411 2.88 10.29 16.00
C TYR A 411 1.65 9.82 16.78
N ALA A 412 0.83 10.76 17.29
CA ALA A 412 -0.43 10.41 17.94
C ALA A 412 -1.38 9.70 16.98
N ALA A 413 -1.51 10.17 15.75
CA ALA A 413 -2.31 9.52 14.70
C ALA A 413 -1.78 8.11 14.38
N ALA A 414 -0.47 7.95 14.22
CA ALA A 414 0.13 6.64 13.99
C ALA A 414 -0.16 5.66 15.14
N ARG A 415 -0.06 6.11 16.42
CA ARG A 415 -0.38 5.30 17.60
C ARG A 415 -1.87 4.95 17.67
N GLU A 416 -2.76 5.92 17.42
CA GLU A 416 -4.22 5.71 17.45
C GLU A 416 -4.64 4.67 16.41
N ILE A 417 -4.16 4.81 15.16
CA ILE A 417 -4.46 3.88 14.08
C ILE A 417 -3.91 2.48 14.39
N ALA A 418 -2.67 2.39 14.90
CA ALA A 418 -2.08 1.12 15.32
C ALA A 418 -2.89 0.43 16.42
N ALA A 419 -3.21 1.16 17.49
CA ALA A 419 -3.94 0.62 18.63
C ALA A 419 -5.35 0.15 18.25
N GLU A 420 -6.04 0.88 17.35
CA GLU A 420 -7.36 0.49 16.83
C GLU A 420 -7.30 -0.67 15.83
N GLY A 421 -6.17 -0.83 15.12
CA GLY A 421 -5.96 -1.89 14.14
C GLY A 421 -5.43 -3.20 14.70
N ILE A 422 -4.76 -3.20 15.86
CA ILE A 422 -4.27 -4.42 16.51
C ILE A 422 -5.44 -5.35 16.86
N VAL A 423 -5.30 -6.63 16.48
CA VAL A 423 -6.35 -7.65 16.65
C VAL A 423 -6.01 -8.64 17.75
N LEU A 424 -6.85 -8.76 18.75
CA LEU A 424 -6.79 -9.84 19.74
C LEU A 424 -7.39 -11.11 19.12
N LEU A 425 -6.56 -12.03 18.66
CA LEU A 425 -7.01 -13.27 18.02
C LEU A 425 -7.48 -14.33 18.99
N LYS A 426 -6.80 -14.44 20.12
CA LYS A 426 -7.08 -15.42 21.17
C LYS A 426 -6.77 -14.84 22.54
N ASN A 427 -7.62 -15.14 23.53
CA ASN A 427 -7.39 -14.85 24.94
C ASN A 427 -8.15 -15.87 25.78
N SER A 428 -7.55 -17.04 25.96
CA SER A 428 -8.18 -18.17 26.62
C SER A 428 -7.88 -18.17 28.12
N PRO A 429 -8.77 -18.74 28.96
CA PRO A 429 -8.48 -19.00 30.37
C PRO A 429 -7.21 -19.82 30.52
N TRP A 430 -6.33 -19.39 31.43
CA TRP A 430 -5.04 -20.03 31.69
C TRP A 430 -4.95 -20.52 33.16
N GLY A 431 -4.27 -21.65 33.31
CA GLY A 431 -3.99 -22.22 34.64
C GLY A 431 -5.24 -22.60 35.45
N LYS A 432 -5.09 -22.66 36.77
CA LYS A 432 -6.15 -23.08 37.69
C LYS A 432 -7.22 -22.02 37.95
N THR A 433 -6.90 -20.75 37.74
CA THR A 433 -7.79 -19.61 38.04
C THR A 433 -8.89 -19.42 37.00
N ARG A 434 -8.78 -20.04 35.83
CA ARG A 434 -9.67 -19.83 34.67
C ARG A 434 -9.81 -18.37 34.22
N GLN A 435 -8.88 -17.50 34.61
CA GLN A 435 -8.83 -16.12 34.12
C GLN A 435 -8.08 -16.05 32.79
N THR A 436 -8.47 -15.12 31.93
CA THR A 436 -7.74 -14.81 30.71
C THR A 436 -6.41 -14.18 31.06
N LEU A 437 -5.39 -14.39 30.19
CA LEU A 437 -4.04 -13.88 30.44
C LEU A 437 -3.95 -12.35 30.23
N LEU A 438 -4.61 -11.85 29.23
CA LEU A 438 -4.67 -10.42 28.93
C LEU A 438 -5.99 -9.81 29.43
N PRO A 439 -6.01 -8.55 29.87
CA PRO A 439 -4.85 -7.64 29.97
C PRO A 439 -3.98 -7.92 31.21
N ILE A 440 -2.71 -7.50 31.16
CA ILE A 440 -1.72 -7.62 32.23
C ILE A 440 -1.71 -6.36 33.08
N THR A 441 -1.82 -6.49 34.40
CA THR A 441 -1.65 -5.35 35.31
C THR A 441 -0.17 -5.16 35.66
N ASP A 442 0.31 -3.92 35.69
CA ASP A 442 1.68 -3.60 36.10
C ASP A 442 1.98 -4.11 37.51
N GLY A 443 3.06 -4.88 37.67
CA GLY A 443 3.43 -5.56 38.89
C GLY A 443 2.70 -6.89 39.15
N GLN A 444 1.81 -7.34 38.26
CA GLN A 444 1.13 -8.65 38.38
C GLN A 444 2.11 -9.83 38.34
N TYR A 445 3.15 -9.71 37.55
CA TYR A 445 4.24 -10.69 37.41
C TYR A 445 5.55 -10.05 37.85
N ARG A 446 6.29 -10.75 38.72
CA ARG A 446 7.58 -10.24 39.19
C ARG A 446 8.62 -10.20 38.08
N ARG A 447 8.65 -11.23 37.23
CA ARG A 447 9.59 -11.32 36.10
C ARG A 447 8.85 -11.66 34.82
N ILE A 448 8.99 -10.78 33.86
CA ILE A 448 8.45 -10.95 32.49
C ILE A 448 9.63 -11.18 31.54
N LEU A 449 9.60 -12.30 30.79
CA LEU A 449 10.57 -12.56 29.74
C LEU A 449 9.95 -12.17 28.39
N VAL A 450 10.59 -11.24 27.69
CA VAL A 450 10.28 -10.93 26.29
C VAL A 450 11.24 -11.74 25.41
N VAL A 451 10.69 -12.49 24.45
CA VAL A 451 11.46 -13.35 23.55
C VAL A 451 11.12 -13.01 22.10
N GLY A 452 12.15 -12.86 21.29
CA GLY A 452 12.02 -12.74 19.84
C GLY A 452 12.76 -11.51 19.28
N GLU A 453 13.40 -11.67 18.13
CA GLU A 453 14.13 -10.58 17.46
C GLU A 453 13.21 -9.40 17.12
N ASN A 454 11.94 -9.65 16.74
CA ASN A 454 10.97 -8.60 16.41
C ASN A 454 10.66 -7.68 17.61
N ALA A 455 11.01 -8.07 18.83
CA ALA A 455 10.85 -7.20 19.99
C ALA A 455 11.78 -5.98 19.99
N VAL A 456 12.92 -6.06 19.31
CA VAL A 456 13.95 -5.00 19.26
C VAL A 456 14.17 -4.45 17.86
N ARG A 457 13.72 -5.13 16.83
CA ARG A 457 13.91 -4.75 15.44
C ARG A 457 12.95 -3.61 15.07
N ASN A 458 13.42 -2.66 14.25
CA ASN A 458 12.56 -1.61 13.70
C ASN A 458 11.72 -2.20 12.56
N LEU A 459 10.50 -2.61 12.88
CA LEU A 459 9.52 -3.16 11.95
C LEU A 459 8.28 -2.25 11.91
N SER A 460 8.45 -1.06 11.39
CA SER A 460 7.37 -0.09 11.19
C SER A 460 6.53 -0.40 9.95
N GLU A 461 7.14 -1.06 8.94
CA GLU A 461 6.56 -1.43 7.64
C GLU A 461 7.21 -2.69 7.09
N GLY A 462 6.70 -3.21 5.96
CA GLY A 462 7.36 -4.27 5.19
C GLY A 462 8.49 -3.76 4.30
N GLY A 463 9.10 -4.63 3.50
CA GLY A 463 10.26 -4.34 2.65
C GLY A 463 9.90 -3.99 1.20
N GLY A 464 10.84 -3.38 0.50
CA GLY A 464 10.72 -3.01 -0.92
C GLY A 464 10.55 -1.52 -1.15
N SER A 465 9.82 -1.13 -2.22
CA SER A 465 9.62 0.28 -2.59
C SER A 465 8.90 1.10 -1.52
N SER A 466 8.07 0.46 -0.70
CA SER A 466 7.36 1.11 0.41
C SER A 466 8.21 1.29 1.67
N GLU A 467 9.48 0.89 1.66
CA GLU A 467 10.38 1.04 2.81
C GLU A 467 10.65 2.51 3.11
N LEU A 468 10.66 2.85 4.40
CA LEU A 468 10.74 4.21 4.89
C LEU A 468 12.04 4.47 5.66
N LYS A 469 12.32 5.76 5.89
CA LYS A 469 13.32 6.24 6.83
C LYS A 469 12.63 6.94 7.99
N PRO A 470 12.08 6.20 8.96
CA PRO A 470 11.37 6.82 10.07
C PRO A 470 12.31 7.68 10.90
N LYS A 471 11.84 8.86 11.35
CA LYS A 471 12.61 9.71 12.25
C LYS A 471 12.79 9.06 13.63
N ARG A 472 11.78 8.26 14.06
CA ARG A 472 11.86 7.41 15.24
C ARG A 472 10.97 6.19 15.09
N VAL A 473 11.34 5.11 15.76
CA VAL A 473 10.51 3.90 15.91
C VAL A 473 10.59 3.45 17.36
N ILE A 474 9.46 3.22 17.98
CA ILE A 474 9.36 2.67 19.33
C ILE A 474 9.26 1.15 19.23
N SER A 475 10.29 0.44 19.68
CA SER A 475 10.29 -1.02 19.65
C SER A 475 9.34 -1.61 20.71
N PRO A 476 8.76 -2.80 20.47
CA PRO A 476 7.93 -3.48 21.46
C PRO A 476 8.62 -3.65 22.81
N LEU A 477 9.89 -4.05 22.83
CA LEU A 477 10.64 -4.24 24.10
C LEU A 477 10.77 -2.95 24.90
N MET A 478 11.07 -1.83 24.21
CA MET A 478 11.18 -0.51 24.86
C MET A 478 9.87 -0.15 25.55
N ALA A 479 8.76 -0.24 24.84
CA ALA A 479 7.44 0.12 25.36
C ALA A 479 6.96 -0.85 26.48
N ILE A 480 7.22 -2.14 26.34
CA ILE A 480 6.90 -3.14 27.37
C ILE A 480 7.68 -2.86 28.66
N ARG A 481 8.98 -2.53 28.58
CA ARG A 481 9.77 -2.15 29.76
C ARG A 481 9.26 -0.89 30.44
N GLU A 482 8.90 0.11 29.66
CA GLU A 482 8.35 1.35 30.19
C GLU A 482 6.98 1.11 30.84
N ARG A 483 6.11 0.35 30.20
CA ARG A 483 4.73 0.13 30.66
C ARG A 483 4.65 -0.80 31.90
N PHE A 484 5.52 -1.77 31.99
CA PHE A 484 5.55 -2.75 33.09
C PHE A 484 6.76 -2.52 34.03
N GLY A 485 6.97 -1.24 34.41
CA GLY A 485 8.14 -0.82 35.18
C GLY A 485 8.23 -1.39 36.60
N LYS A 486 7.16 -1.97 37.15
CA LYS A 486 7.17 -2.71 38.45
C LYS A 486 7.61 -4.16 38.34
N SER A 487 7.81 -4.64 37.11
CA SER A 487 8.28 -5.99 36.79
C SER A 487 9.72 -5.97 36.35
N ASP A 488 10.46 -7.03 36.63
CA ASP A 488 11.79 -7.28 36.05
C ASP A 488 11.60 -7.79 34.60
N VAL A 489 11.69 -6.88 33.61
CA VAL A 489 11.51 -7.22 32.18
C VAL A 489 12.85 -7.57 31.57
N VAL A 490 13.09 -8.86 31.39
CA VAL A 490 14.28 -9.42 30.74
C VAL A 490 14.00 -9.78 29.28
N TYR A 491 15.07 -9.88 28.48
CA TYR A 491 14.98 -10.15 27.05
C TYR A 491 15.87 -11.33 26.65
N ALA A 492 15.39 -12.14 25.69
CA ALA A 492 16.15 -13.14 24.99
C ALA A 492 15.82 -13.08 23.48
N GLU A 493 16.85 -13.19 22.65
CA GLU A 493 16.68 -13.05 21.19
C GLU A 493 15.84 -14.18 20.57
N GLY A 494 16.12 -15.42 20.94
CA GLY A 494 15.36 -16.61 20.56
C GLY A 494 15.54 -17.08 19.13
N TYR A 495 15.56 -16.16 18.16
CA TYR A 495 15.84 -16.40 16.73
C TYR A 495 16.46 -15.13 16.11
N ARG A 496 17.06 -15.28 14.93
CA ARG A 496 17.68 -14.19 14.17
C ARG A 496 17.38 -14.31 12.69
N SER A 497 17.00 -13.20 12.07
CA SER A 497 16.56 -13.15 10.67
C SER A 497 17.58 -12.54 9.70
N GLY A 498 18.64 -11.93 10.20
CA GLY A 498 19.63 -11.26 9.37
C GLY A 498 19.20 -9.90 8.84
N ALA A 499 20.04 -9.31 8.00
CA ALA A 499 19.76 -8.03 7.36
C ALA A 499 18.64 -8.18 6.30
N SER A 500 17.84 -7.12 6.15
CA SER A 500 16.90 -7.03 5.04
C SER A 500 17.64 -6.57 3.79
N VAL A 501 17.81 -7.47 2.83
CA VAL A 501 18.46 -7.19 1.54
C VAL A 501 17.49 -7.57 0.43
N TYR A 502 17.16 -6.60 -0.42
CA TYR A 502 16.25 -6.81 -1.54
C TYR A 502 16.75 -7.90 -2.49
N GLY A 503 15.88 -8.86 -2.82
CA GLY A 503 16.18 -9.97 -3.71
C GLY A 503 17.09 -11.06 -3.11
N ARG A 504 17.44 -10.97 -1.82
CA ARG A 504 18.33 -11.94 -1.17
C ARG A 504 17.81 -12.35 0.20
N GLU A 505 17.71 -13.65 0.42
CA GLU A 505 17.43 -14.23 1.73
C GLU A 505 18.73 -14.52 2.49
N GLU A 506 18.84 -14.05 3.72
CA GLU A 506 19.92 -14.40 4.63
C GLU A 506 19.42 -15.41 5.65
N LEU A 507 20.05 -16.59 5.66
CA LEU A 507 19.78 -17.64 6.63
C LEU A 507 21.03 -17.92 7.43
N TYR A 508 20.85 -18.13 8.73
CA TYR A 508 21.92 -18.58 9.62
C TYR A 508 21.92 -20.10 9.76
N SER A 509 23.00 -20.66 10.35
CA SER A 509 23.10 -22.09 10.58
C SER A 509 22.10 -22.59 11.62
N ASP A 510 21.68 -23.84 11.50
CA ASP A 510 20.83 -24.50 12.49
C ASP A 510 21.42 -24.46 13.90
N ALA A 511 22.76 -24.55 14.01
CA ALA A 511 23.46 -24.47 15.29
C ALA A 511 23.25 -23.11 15.98
N LEU A 512 23.22 -22.00 15.22
CA LEU A 512 22.90 -20.69 15.80
C LEU A 512 21.45 -20.65 16.29
N TYR A 513 20.50 -21.12 15.48
CA TYR A 513 19.09 -21.19 15.89
C TYR A 513 18.91 -22.07 17.11
N ASP A 514 19.59 -23.21 17.20
CA ASP A 514 19.53 -24.10 18.37
C ASP A 514 20.09 -23.43 19.63
N SER A 515 21.20 -22.68 19.50
CA SER A 515 21.79 -21.92 20.61
C SER A 515 20.87 -20.83 21.13
N LEU A 516 20.34 -20.00 20.23
CA LEU A 516 19.40 -18.93 20.59
C LEU A 516 18.13 -19.44 21.27
N ARG A 517 17.58 -20.56 20.75
CA ARG A 517 16.43 -21.23 21.39
C ARG A 517 16.76 -21.75 22.78
N ALA A 518 17.91 -22.41 22.93
CA ALA A 518 18.33 -22.95 24.23
C ALA A 518 18.51 -21.85 25.28
N GLU A 519 19.07 -20.71 24.91
CA GLU A 519 19.18 -19.53 25.76
C GLU A 519 17.80 -19.01 26.18
N ALA A 520 16.88 -18.80 25.22
CA ALA A 520 15.55 -18.31 25.49
C ALA A 520 14.75 -19.26 26.41
N VAL A 521 14.83 -20.58 26.17
CA VAL A 521 14.17 -21.61 27.00
C VAL A 521 14.79 -21.67 28.41
N SER A 522 16.11 -21.46 28.53
CA SER A 522 16.75 -21.38 29.83
C SER A 522 16.28 -20.15 30.62
N ALA A 523 16.21 -18.98 29.98
CA ALA A 523 15.68 -17.76 30.58
C ALA A 523 14.20 -17.92 31.01
N ALA A 524 13.39 -18.63 30.23
CA ALA A 524 11.99 -18.87 30.48
C ALA A 524 11.71 -19.61 31.81
N LYS A 525 12.63 -20.46 32.29
CA LYS A 525 12.50 -21.17 33.55
C LYS A 525 12.36 -20.22 34.74
N GLY A 526 13.04 -19.07 34.68
CA GLY A 526 12.99 -18.05 35.76
C GLY A 526 11.88 -17.01 35.61
N ALA A 527 11.11 -17.05 34.53
CA ALA A 527 10.05 -16.08 34.27
C ALA A 527 8.71 -16.50 34.87
N ASP A 528 7.86 -15.54 35.22
CA ASP A 528 6.47 -15.76 35.63
C ASP A 528 5.53 -15.65 34.42
N LEU A 529 5.91 -14.87 33.41
CA LEU A 529 5.19 -14.65 32.15
C LEU A 529 6.19 -14.59 31.01
N ILE A 530 5.84 -15.15 29.86
CA ILE A 530 6.58 -15.01 28.59
C ILE A 530 5.73 -14.17 27.64
N ILE A 531 6.30 -13.09 27.10
CA ILE A 531 5.76 -12.33 25.98
C ILE A 531 6.63 -12.67 24.78
N TYR A 532 6.11 -13.48 23.88
CA TYR A 532 6.76 -13.79 22.62
C TYR A 532 6.46 -12.70 21.59
N VAL A 533 7.46 -12.12 20.95
CA VAL A 533 7.32 -11.10 19.90
C VAL A 533 8.01 -11.59 18.64
N GLY A 534 7.23 -12.04 17.69
CA GLY A 534 7.76 -12.64 16.46
C GLY A 534 6.84 -12.40 15.27
N GLY A 535 6.88 -13.28 14.29
CA GLY A 535 6.09 -13.19 13.08
C GLY A 535 6.94 -13.15 11.81
N LEU A 536 6.52 -12.36 10.85
CA LEU A 536 7.23 -12.08 9.64
C LEU A 536 8.11 -10.82 9.80
N ASN A 537 8.77 -10.40 8.76
CA ASN A 537 9.53 -9.18 8.73
C ASN A 537 9.71 -8.70 7.27
N LYS A 538 10.49 -7.67 7.06
CA LYS A 538 10.74 -7.06 5.76
C LYS A 538 11.84 -7.73 4.93
N ASN A 539 12.29 -8.92 5.30
CA ASN A 539 13.27 -9.66 4.52
C ASN A 539 12.62 -10.23 3.25
N TRP A 540 13.43 -10.41 2.23
CA TRP A 540 12.97 -11.02 0.97
C TRP A 540 12.33 -12.40 1.21
N ARG A 541 11.25 -12.70 0.51
CA ARG A 541 10.38 -13.88 0.71
C ARG A 541 9.67 -13.91 2.07
N GLN A 542 9.55 -12.75 2.70
CA GLN A 542 8.65 -12.52 3.84
C GLN A 542 7.57 -11.51 3.43
N ASP A 543 7.41 -10.41 4.16
CA ASP A 543 6.58 -9.30 3.72
C ASP A 543 7.45 -8.28 2.99
N CYS A 544 7.80 -8.58 1.75
CA CYS A 544 8.72 -7.80 0.92
C CYS A 544 8.32 -7.87 -0.55
N GLU A 545 8.43 -6.74 -1.22
CA GLU A 545 8.28 -6.65 -2.67
C GLU A 545 9.26 -7.57 -3.41
N SER A 546 8.85 -8.07 -4.58
CA SER A 546 9.58 -9.00 -5.46
C SER A 546 9.81 -10.42 -4.91
N GLY A 547 9.21 -10.76 -3.78
CA GLY A 547 9.40 -12.08 -3.19
C GLY A 547 8.17 -12.60 -2.46
N ASP A 548 7.41 -13.52 -3.09
CA ASP A 548 6.36 -14.24 -2.40
C ASP A 548 6.93 -15.23 -1.37
N ARG A 549 6.20 -15.43 -0.29
CA ARG A 549 6.48 -16.46 0.70
C ARG A 549 6.35 -17.86 0.08
N VAL A 550 7.08 -18.81 0.61
CA VAL A 550 7.07 -20.20 0.13
C VAL A 550 6.18 -21.12 0.95
N SER A 551 5.77 -20.71 2.14
CA SER A 551 4.88 -21.47 3.03
C SER A 551 4.15 -20.57 4.01
N LEU A 552 3.14 -21.13 4.72
CA LEU A 552 2.46 -20.47 5.83
C LEU A 552 3.25 -20.54 7.15
N SER A 553 4.29 -21.36 7.26
CA SER A 553 5.08 -21.49 8.49
C SER A 553 5.80 -20.22 8.84
N LEU A 554 6.05 -19.98 10.11
CA LEU A 554 6.90 -18.90 10.54
C LEU A 554 8.38 -19.21 10.16
N PRO A 555 9.13 -18.21 9.67
CA PRO A 555 10.54 -18.40 9.28
C PRO A 555 11.46 -18.54 10.50
N PHE A 556 12.74 -18.86 10.25
CA PHE A 556 13.82 -18.80 11.24
C PHE A 556 13.61 -19.73 12.45
N SER A 557 12.98 -20.91 12.24
CA SER A 557 12.68 -21.87 13.30
C SER A 557 11.80 -21.35 14.44
N GLN A 558 11.02 -20.30 14.22
CA GLN A 558 10.16 -19.69 15.24
C GLN A 558 9.11 -20.67 15.79
N ASP A 559 8.51 -21.53 14.95
CA ASP A 559 7.53 -22.53 15.40
C ASP A 559 8.13 -23.45 16.48
N LYS A 560 9.35 -23.94 16.27
CA LYS A 560 10.06 -24.77 17.26
C LYS A 560 10.36 -24.01 18.57
N LEU A 561 10.72 -22.73 18.47
CA LEU A 561 10.95 -21.89 19.63
C LEU A 561 9.68 -21.74 20.44
N ILE A 562 8.56 -21.43 19.80
CA ILE A 562 7.26 -21.26 20.45
C ILE A 562 6.83 -22.57 21.16
N GLU A 563 6.96 -23.72 20.49
CA GLU A 563 6.66 -25.02 21.09
C GLU A 563 7.50 -25.30 22.35
N GLN A 564 8.80 -25.00 22.32
CA GLN A 564 9.68 -25.16 23.46
C GLN A 564 9.38 -24.18 24.59
N LEU A 565 9.01 -22.94 24.31
CA LEU A 565 8.57 -21.97 25.30
C LEU A 565 7.27 -22.44 25.98
N ILE A 566 6.31 -22.92 25.22
CA ILE A 566 5.05 -23.52 25.74
C ILE A 566 5.35 -24.74 26.63
N ALA A 567 6.29 -25.61 26.22
CA ALA A 567 6.68 -26.79 26.98
C ALA A 567 7.31 -26.48 28.36
N THR A 568 7.74 -25.24 28.61
CA THR A 568 8.19 -24.79 29.95
C THR A 568 7.06 -24.74 30.96
N GLY A 569 5.81 -24.81 30.55
CA GLY A 569 4.61 -24.72 31.39
C GLY A 569 4.33 -23.31 31.92
N LYS A 570 5.04 -22.29 31.44
CA LYS A 570 4.77 -20.88 31.77
C LYS A 570 3.68 -20.32 30.85
N PRO A 571 2.89 -19.32 31.34
CA PRO A 571 1.96 -18.63 30.44
C PRO A 571 2.69 -17.90 29.33
N VAL A 572 2.23 -18.07 28.09
CA VAL A 572 2.81 -17.41 26.90
C VAL A 572 1.74 -16.54 26.24
N ALA A 573 2.04 -15.24 26.10
CA ALA A 573 1.31 -14.31 25.25
C ALA A 573 2.15 -14.07 23.98
N GLY A 574 1.57 -14.34 22.80
CA GLY A 574 2.21 -14.06 21.53
C GLY A 574 1.77 -12.73 20.94
N VAL A 575 2.73 -11.92 20.51
CA VAL A 575 2.54 -10.70 19.72
C VAL A 575 3.19 -10.94 18.38
N PHE A 576 2.42 -10.91 17.31
CA PHE A 576 2.90 -11.19 15.98
C PHE A 576 2.90 -9.92 15.12
N LEU A 577 4.02 -9.64 14.49
CA LEU A 577 4.18 -8.57 13.51
C LEU A 577 4.21 -9.22 12.13
N THR A 578 3.14 -9.04 11.36
CA THR A 578 3.01 -9.63 10.02
C THR A 578 2.14 -8.76 9.13
N GLY A 579 2.30 -8.92 7.81
CA GLY A 579 1.37 -8.39 6.81
C GLY A 579 0.47 -9.47 6.21
N ASN A 580 0.64 -10.72 6.67
CA ASN A 580 0.04 -11.91 6.09
C ASN A 580 -0.47 -12.87 7.16
N ALA A 581 -1.37 -13.78 6.75
CA ALA A 581 -1.72 -14.94 7.55
C ALA A 581 -0.54 -15.93 7.64
N PHE A 582 -0.47 -16.66 8.74
CA PHE A 582 0.51 -17.71 8.99
C PHE A 582 -0.10 -18.88 9.76
N ALA A 583 0.51 -20.06 9.65
CA ALA A 583 0.09 -21.26 10.37
C ALA A 583 0.47 -21.19 11.85
N MET A 584 -0.38 -21.73 12.73
CA MET A 584 -0.17 -21.74 14.16
C MET A 584 -0.34 -23.16 14.73
N PRO A 585 0.59 -24.08 14.45
CA PRO A 585 0.49 -25.47 14.92
C PRO A 585 0.42 -25.56 16.46
N TRP A 586 1.04 -24.64 17.15
CA TRP A 586 1.14 -24.48 18.57
C TRP A 586 -0.02 -23.71 19.24
N ILE A 587 -1.04 -23.30 18.50
CA ILE A 587 -2.13 -22.40 18.95
C ILE A 587 -2.81 -22.86 20.25
N LYS A 588 -2.92 -24.19 20.47
CA LYS A 588 -3.56 -24.73 21.68
C LYS A 588 -2.79 -24.41 22.97
N GLY A 589 -1.46 -24.36 22.89
CA GLY A 589 -0.58 -24.12 24.02
C GLY A 589 -0.35 -22.65 24.36
N MET A 590 -0.68 -21.72 23.46
CA MET A 590 -0.52 -20.29 23.70
C MET A 590 -1.77 -19.71 24.35
N ALA A 591 -1.60 -18.97 25.45
CA ALA A 591 -2.71 -18.45 26.26
C ALA A 591 -3.40 -17.26 25.59
N ALA A 592 -2.64 -16.34 25.02
CA ALA A 592 -3.14 -15.19 24.29
C ALA A 592 -2.35 -14.97 22.98
N ILE A 593 -3.01 -14.48 21.95
CA ILE A 593 -2.43 -14.19 20.63
C ILE A 593 -2.92 -12.84 20.16
N VAL A 594 -2.00 -11.95 19.86
CA VAL A 594 -2.23 -10.60 19.35
C VAL A 594 -1.57 -10.49 17.99
N GLU A 595 -2.32 -10.09 16.97
CA GLU A 595 -1.82 -9.71 15.67
C GLU A 595 -1.63 -8.20 15.64
N ALA A 596 -0.38 -7.76 15.56
CA ALA A 596 -0.02 -6.35 15.65
C ALA A 596 0.35 -5.73 14.30
N TRP A 597 0.37 -6.51 13.23
CA TRP A 597 0.73 -6.07 11.88
C TRP A 597 2.14 -5.45 11.84
N TYR A 598 2.38 -4.49 10.93
CA TYR A 598 3.47 -3.52 11.00
C TYR A 598 2.88 -2.20 11.50
N PRO A 599 3.09 -1.87 12.79
CA PRO A 599 2.28 -0.85 13.46
C PRO A 599 2.86 0.57 13.41
N GLY A 600 3.84 0.84 12.52
CA GLY A 600 4.41 2.18 12.34
C GLY A 600 5.34 2.64 13.45
N SER A 601 5.63 3.94 13.45
CA SER A 601 6.60 4.60 14.35
C SER A 601 6.30 4.39 15.83
N GLU A 602 5.03 4.39 16.23
CA GLU A 602 4.57 4.31 17.61
C GLU A 602 4.06 2.90 17.99
N GLY A 603 4.36 1.92 17.17
CA GLY A 603 3.84 0.57 17.29
C GLY A 603 4.13 -0.12 18.62
N GLY A 604 5.30 0.11 19.19
CA GLY A 604 5.65 -0.44 20.51
C GLY A 604 4.69 0.04 21.60
N TYR A 605 4.35 1.33 21.61
CA TYR A 605 3.39 1.86 22.57
C TYR A 605 1.98 1.30 22.33
N ALA A 606 1.52 1.23 21.09
CA ALA A 606 0.22 0.62 20.78
C ALA A 606 0.13 -0.85 21.25
N ILE A 607 1.20 -1.63 21.07
CA ILE A 607 1.29 -3.01 21.57
C ILE A 607 1.23 -3.03 23.11
N ALA A 608 1.99 -2.18 23.79
CA ALA A 608 2.01 -2.11 25.25
C ALA A 608 0.64 -1.70 25.81
N ASP A 609 -0.06 -0.75 25.17
CA ASP A 609 -1.42 -0.31 25.53
C ASP A 609 -2.44 -1.46 25.43
N ILE A 610 -2.33 -2.29 24.39
CA ILE A 610 -3.17 -3.48 24.24
C ILE A 610 -2.83 -4.51 25.33
N LEU A 611 -1.54 -4.82 25.53
CA LEU A 611 -1.14 -5.82 26.54
C LEU A 611 -1.56 -5.44 27.94
N SER A 612 -1.51 -4.15 28.29
CA SER A 612 -1.90 -3.62 29.62
C SER A 612 -3.40 -3.41 29.76
N GLY A 613 -4.13 -3.32 28.65
CA GLY A 613 -5.54 -2.97 28.63
C GLY A 613 -5.82 -1.48 28.86
N ASP A 614 -4.83 -0.61 28.67
CA ASP A 614 -5.03 0.83 28.58
C ASP A 614 -5.86 1.16 27.36
N VAL A 615 -5.70 0.37 26.29
CA VAL A 615 -6.60 0.32 25.13
C VAL A 615 -7.28 -1.06 25.08
N ASN A 616 -8.59 -1.07 24.95
CA ASN A 616 -9.36 -2.29 24.74
C ASN A 616 -9.32 -2.65 23.24
N PRO A 617 -8.79 -3.84 22.85
CA PRO A 617 -8.69 -4.21 21.46
C PRO A 617 -10.05 -4.17 20.74
N SER A 618 -10.07 -3.57 19.57
CA SER A 618 -11.26 -3.42 18.73
C SER A 618 -11.02 -3.74 17.26
N GLY A 619 -9.78 -4.10 16.91
CA GLY A 619 -9.41 -4.50 15.58
C GLY A 619 -10.13 -5.77 15.11
N ARG A 620 -10.35 -5.89 13.79
CA ARG A 620 -10.98 -7.04 13.16
C ARG A 620 -10.16 -7.46 11.95
N LEU A 621 -9.97 -8.76 11.74
CA LEU A 621 -9.19 -9.28 10.62
C LEU A 621 -9.75 -8.79 9.28
N PRO A 622 -8.92 -8.20 8.41
CA PRO A 622 -9.32 -7.80 7.06
C PRO A 622 -9.20 -8.93 6.04
N PHE A 623 -8.74 -10.12 6.47
CA PHE A 623 -8.67 -11.35 5.69
C PHE A 623 -8.72 -12.57 6.59
N SER A 624 -9.06 -13.71 6.00
CA SER A 624 -9.13 -15.00 6.64
C SER A 624 -7.74 -15.58 6.88
N PHE A 625 -7.51 -16.23 8.02
CA PHE A 625 -6.34 -17.07 8.28
C PHE A 625 -6.71 -18.51 7.95
N PRO A 626 -6.20 -19.13 6.89
CA PRO A 626 -6.44 -20.53 6.60
C PRO A 626 -5.69 -21.41 7.62
N LYS A 627 -6.18 -22.64 7.87
CA LYS A 627 -5.47 -23.60 8.74
C LYS A 627 -4.26 -24.20 8.01
N ARG A 628 -4.41 -24.44 6.72
CA ARG A 628 -3.40 -24.96 5.80
C ARG A 628 -3.48 -24.17 4.51
N LEU A 629 -2.42 -24.17 3.76
CA LEU A 629 -2.35 -23.41 2.51
C LEU A 629 -3.43 -23.86 1.50
N GLU A 630 -3.69 -25.18 1.41
CA GLU A 630 -4.66 -25.78 0.51
C GLU A 630 -6.12 -25.43 0.87
N ASP A 631 -6.36 -24.91 2.07
CA ASP A 631 -7.68 -24.45 2.48
C ASP A 631 -8.03 -23.06 1.86
N ASN A 632 -7.05 -22.35 1.28
CA ASN A 632 -7.26 -21.11 0.55
C ASN A 632 -7.63 -21.40 -0.91
N GLY A 633 -8.57 -20.62 -1.47
CA GLY A 633 -9.10 -20.81 -2.83
C GLY A 633 -8.02 -20.85 -3.91
N ALA A 634 -7.05 -19.95 -3.87
CA ALA A 634 -5.97 -19.89 -4.85
C ALA A 634 -5.05 -21.13 -4.82
N HIS A 635 -5.02 -21.86 -3.71
CA HIS A 635 -4.19 -23.05 -3.51
C HIS A 635 -4.97 -24.38 -3.51
N SER A 636 -6.28 -24.32 -3.82
CA SER A 636 -7.17 -25.50 -3.80
C SER A 636 -7.26 -26.23 -5.14
N PHE A 637 -6.55 -25.76 -6.16
CA PHE A 637 -6.52 -26.32 -7.51
C PHE A 637 -5.10 -26.79 -7.87
N ASP A 638 -4.67 -26.52 -9.06
CA ASP A 638 -3.33 -26.87 -9.55
C ASP A 638 -2.36 -25.69 -9.59
N ALA A 639 -1.12 -25.95 -9.99
CA ALA A 639 -0.08 -24.93 -10.08
C ALA A 639 -0.42 -23.78 -11.03
N LEU A 640 -1.28 -23.98 -12.05
CA LEU A 640 -1.73 -22.91 -12.93
C LEU A 640 -2.63 -21.90 -12.23
N THR A 641 -3.22 -22.26 -11.08
CA THR A 641 -4.00 -21.32 -10.28
C THR A 641 -3.11 -20.45 -9.41
N TYR A 642 -2.07 -21.05 -8.81
CA TYR A 642 -1.01 -20.36 -8.08
C TYR A 642 0.22 -21.27 -7.98
N PRO A 643 1.41 -20.78 -8.26
CA PRO A 643 1.76 -19.43 -8.72
C PRO A 643 1.66 -19.22 -10.24
N GLY A 644 1.14 -20.17 -10.99
CA GLY A 644 1.17 -20.20 -12.44
C GLY A 644 2.30 -21.08 -12.99
N ASP A 645 2.53 -21.01 -14.32
CA ASP A 645 3.59 -21.72 -15.03
C ASP A 645 4.73 -20.79 -15.51
N SER A 646 4.90 -19.63 -14.92
CA SER A 646 5.77 -18.52 -15.30
C SER A 646 5.31 -17.69 -16.51
N ILE A 647 4.35 -18.19 -17.29
CA ILE A 647 3.79 -17.50 -18.45
C ILE A 647 2.42 -16.95 -18.11
N LYS A 648 1.59 -17.76 -17.49
CA LYS A 648 0.20 -17.42 -17.11
C LYS A 648 -0.19 -18.02 -15.78
N GLU A 649 -1.16 -17.37 -15.15
CA GLU A 649 -1.93 -17.90 -14.02
C GLU A 649 -3.43 -17.78 -14.30
N ILE A 650 -4.24 -18.68 -13.73
CA ILE A 650 -5.68 -18.75 -13.95
C ILE A 650 -6.39 -18.63 -12.60
N TYR A 651 -7.17 -17.59 -12.41
CA TYR A 651 -7.93 -17.38 -11.17
C TYR A 651 -9.17 -18.28 -11.12
N ARG A 652 -8.97 -19.60 -10.83
CA ARG A 652 -10.03 -20.60 -10.87
C ARG A 652 -10.98 -20.55 -9.69
N GLU A 653 -10.58 -19.97 -8.59
CA GLU A 653 -11.45 -19.68 -7.46
C GLU A 653 -12.51 -18.64 -7.82
N ASP A 654 -12.29 -17.90 -8.90
CA ASP A 654 -13.20 -16.92 -9.49
C ASP A 654 -13.65 -15.87 -8.46
N ILE A 655 -14.96 -15.68 -8.26
CA ILE A 655 -15.51 -14.75 -7.27
C ILE A 655 -15.34 -15.23 -5.81
N LEU A 656 -14.90 -16.48 -5.60
CA LEU A 656 -14.80 -17.07 -4.27
C LEU A 656 -13.41 -16.82 -3.64
N VAL A 657 -13.07 -15.55 -3.39
CA VAL A 657 -11.83 -15.17 -2.72
C VAL A 657 -12.05 -15.03 -1.22
N GLY A 658 -11.05 -15.47 -0.41
CA GLY A 658 -11.05 -15.31 1.04
C GLY A 658 -12.22 -15.99 1.73
N TYR A 659 -12.94 -15.28 2.63
CA TYR A 659 -14.08 -15.85 3.36
C TYR A 659 -15.22 -16.32 2.43
N ARG A 660 -15.33 -15.74 1.23
CA ARG A 660 -16.32 -16.21 0.24
C ARG A 660 -16.08 -17.66 -0.14
N TRP A 661 -14.82 -18.06 -0.26
CA TRP A 661 -14.41 -19.45 -0.47
C TRP A 661 -14.69 -20.29 0.77
N HIS A 662 -14.16 -19.89 1.93
CA HIS A 662 -14.30 -20.63 3.17
C HIS A 662 -15.76 -20.93 3.52
N ASP A 663 -16.61 -19.91 3.45
CA ASP A 663 -18.02 -20.02 3.80
C ASP A 663 -18.83 -20.84 2.77
N THR A 664 -18.60 -20.63 1.48
CA THR A 664 -19.34 -21.31 0.40
C THR A 664 -18.92 -22.78 0.31
N LYS A 665 -17.64 -23.08 0.43
CA LYS A 665 -17.12 -24.45 0.41
C LYS A 665 -17.18 -25.16 1.77
N ARG A 666 -17.59 -24.42 2.83
CA ARG A 666 -17.67 -24.92 4.21
C ARG A 666 -16.31 -25.43 4.74
N ILE A 667 -15.23 -24.77 4.37
CA ILE A 667 -13.87 -25.03 4.83
C ILE A 667 -13.59 -24.09 6.00
N PRO A 668 -13.48 -24.57 7.24
CA PRO A 668 -13.31 -23.69 8.39
C PRO A 668 -11.91 -23.05 8.40
N ALA A 669 -11.85 -21.73 8.40
CA ALA A 669 -10.62 -20.99 8.61
C ALA A 669 -10.06 -21.20 10.03
N LEU A 670 -8.79 -20.90 10.26
CA LEU A 670 -8.19 -20.83 11.60
C LEU A 670 -8.78 -19.64 12.36
N PHE A 671 -8.78 -18.47 11.71
CA PHE A 671 -9.54 -17.30 12.13
C PHE A 671 -10.30 -16.74 10.91
N PRO A 672 -11.62 -16.53 11.03
CA PRO A 672 -12.41 -16.06 9.89
C PRO A 672 -12.23 -14.55 9.66
N PHE A 673 -12.57 -14.09 8.48
CA PHE A 673 -12.70 -12.68 8.15
C PHE A 673 -13.60 -11.94 9.16
N GLY A 674 -13.18 -10.76 9.57
CA GLY A 674 -13.89 -9.96 10.55
C GLY A 674 -13.69 -10.38 12.00
N HIS A 675 -12.92 -11.46 12.29
CA HIS A 675 -12.65 -11.93 13.66
C HIS A 675 -11.77 -10.95 14.43
N GLY A 676 -12.09 -10.80 15.71
CA GLY A 676 -11.31 -10.06 16.70
C GLY A 676 -12.03 -10.06 18.04
N LEU A 677 -11.28 -10.24 19.11
CA LEU A 677 -11.79 -10.28 20.49
C LEU A 677 -11.64 -8.91 21.16
N SER A 678 -12.30 -8.75 22.29
CA SER A 678 -12.25 -7.57 23.14
C SER A 678 -12.08 -7.99 24.60
N TYR A 679 -11.61 -7.09 25.46
CA TYR A 679 -11.59 -7.27 26.93
C TYR A 679 -12.97 -7.03 27.57
N THR A 680 -13.98 -6.71 26.76
CA THR A 680 -15.37 -6.63 27.18
C THR A 680 -16.24 -7.55 26.32
N THR A 681 -17.53 -7.63 26.60
CA THR A 681 -18.49 -8.46 25.85
C THR A 681 -19.64 -7.61 25.33
N TYR A 682 -20.15 -7.96 24.17
CA TYR A 682 -21.25 -7.24 23.55
C TYR A 682 -22.46 -8.13 23.33
N LYS A 683 -23.65 -7.60 23.64
CA LYS A 683 -24.94 -8.23 23.35
C LYS A 683 -25.65 -7.47 22.24
N TYR A 684 -26.15 -8.19 21.26
CA TYR A 684 -26.93 -7.64 20.16
C TYR A 684 -28.42 -7.77 20.51
N GLY A 685 -29.11 -6.65 20.62
CA GLY A 685 -30.56 -6.60 20.69
C GLY A 685 -31.21 -7.02 19.37
N LYS A 686 -32.53 -7.14 19.35
CA LYS A 686 -33.27 -7.53 18.15
C LYS A 686 -33.04 -6.50 17.04
N ALA A 687 -32.53 -6.97 15.91
CA ALA A 687 -32.35 -6.15 14.72
C ALA A 687 -33.71 -5.78 14.09
N THR A 688 -33.77 -4.60 13.51
CA THR A 688 -34.90 -4.13 12.69
C THR A 688 -34.42 -3.75 11.30
N VAL A 689 -35.31 -3.90 10.32
CA VAL A 689 -35.06 -3.50 8.93
C VAL A 689 -36.20 -2.59 8.49
N SER A 690 -35.85 -1.45 7.93
CA SER A 690 -36.77 -0.57 7.21
C SER A 690 -36.28 -0.38 5.78
N ALA A 691 -37.20 -0.14 4.86
CA ALA A 691 -36.87 0.13 3.46
C ALA A 691 -37.56 1.44 3.02
N ALA A 692 -36.80 2.27 2.33
CA ALA A 692 -37.27 3.50 1.71
C ALA A 692 -36.45 3.77 0.44
N ASP A 693 -37.10 4.12 -0.65
CA ASP A 693 -36.47 4.54 -1.90
C ASP A 693 -35.39 3.58 -2.42
N GLY A 694 -35.61 2.27 -2.34
CA GLY A 694 -34.67 1.24 -2.78
C GLY A 694 -33.42 1.07 -1.88
N THR A 695 -33.44 1.67 -0.70
CA THR A 695 -32.41 1.55 0.33
C THR A 695 -32.98 0.86 1.56
N TRP A 696 -32.29 -0.12 2.08
CA TRP A 696 -32.61 -0.80 3.35
C TRP A 696 -31.69 -0.28 4.45
N THR A 697 -32.31 0.05 5.58
CA THR A 697 -31.59 0.41 6.82
C THR A 697 -31.77 -0.69 7.84
N VAL A 698 -30.68 -1.28 8.26
CA VAL A 698 -30.61 -2.30 9.32
C VAL A 698 -30.10 -1.64 10.60
N THR A 699 -30.90 -1.67 11.65
CA THR A 699 -30.53 -1.13 12.97
C THR A 699 -30.44 -2.25 14.00
N VAL A 700 -29.30 -2.33 14.69
CA VAL A 700 -29.03 -3.33 15.71
C VAL A 700 -28.67 -2.62 17.02
N PRO A 701 -29.49 -2.72 18.08
CA PRO A 701 -29.06 -2.25 19.40
C PRO A 701 -27.88 -3.08 19.91
N VAL A 702 -26.77 -2.46 20.25
CA VAL A 702 -25.57 -3.11 20.78
C VAL A 702 -25.33 -2.62 22.20
N THR A 703 -25.27 -3.55 23.16
CA THR A 703 -24.99 -3.27 24.56
C THR A 703 -23.60 -3.78 24.91
N ASN A 704 -22.78 -2.93 25.49
CA ASN A 704 -21.56 -3.35 26.17
C ASN A 704 -21.95 -3.98 27.52
N ALA A 705 -21.96 -5.31 27.58
CA ALA A 705 -22.38 -6.08 28.76
C ALA A 705 -21.24 -6.35 29.75
N GLY A 706 -20.02 -5.88 29.47
CA GLY A 706 -18.86 -6.05 30.33
C GLY A 706 -18.59 -4.84 31.22
N LYS A 707 -17.36 -4.75 31.74
CA LYS A 707 -16.94 -3.76 32.74
C LYS A 707 -15.93 -2.73 32.21
N ARG A 708 -15.58 -2.79 30.93
CA ARG A 708 -14.62 -1.89 30.28
C ARG A 708 -15.29 -1.22 29.10
N ASP A 709 -14.95 0.04 28.88
CA ASP A 709 -15.32 0.74 27.65
C ASP A 709 -14.68 0.02 26.44
N GLY A 710 -15.32 0.10 25.28
CA GLY A 710 -14.78 -0.55 24.09
C GLY A 710 -15.57 -0.23 22.83
N MET A 711 -15.12 -0.75 21.70
CA MET A 711 -15.76 -0.56 20.41
C MET A 711 -16.12 -1.91 19.80
N GLU A 712 -17.35 -2.03 19.29
CA GLU A 712 -17.82 -3.20 18.57
C GLU A 712 -18.03 -2.89 17.10
N THR A 713 -17.64 -3.82 16.23
CA THR A 713 -17.88 -3.74 14.79
C THR A 713 -18.96 -4.73 14.39
N VAL A 714 -20.17 -4.23 14.19
CA VAL A 714 -21.29 -5.00 13.67
C VAL A 714 -21.15 -5.13 12.18
N GLN A 715 -21.23 -6.36 11.68
CA GLN A 715 -21.00 -6.71 10.26
C GLN A 715 -22.31 -7.26 9.66
N LEU A 716 -22.69 -6.73 8.50
CA LEU A 716 -23.86 -7.16 7.74
C LEU A 716 -23.41 -7.85 6.46
N TYR A 717 -23.66 -9.14 6.37
CA TYR A 717 -23.46 -9.91 5.16
C TYR A 717 -24.82 -10.21 4.52
N ILE A 718 -24.86 -10.32 3.21
CA ILE A 718 -26.08 -10.60 2.44
C ILE A 718 -25.82 -11.77 1.49
N GLY A 719 -26.73 -12.75 1.48
CA GLY A 719 -26.74 -13.86 0.54
C GLY A 719 -28.04 -13.93 -0.22
N ASP A 720 -27.96 -14.26 -1.49
CA ASP A 720 -29.11 -14.55 -2.33
C ASP A 720 -29.57 -15.98 -2.09
N ASP A 721 -30.84 -16.16 -1.72
CA ASP A 721 -31.39 -17.50 -1.39
C ASP A 721 -31.58 -18.40 -2.62
N LYS A 722 -31.71 -17.81 -3.83
CA LYS A 722 -32.01 -18.53 -5.08
C LYS A 722 -31.38 -17.85 -6.30
N ALA A 723 -30.07 -17.69 -6.29
CA ALA A 723 -29.39 -17.12 -7.43
C ALA A 723 -29.41 -18.04 -8.67
N SER A 724 -29.57 -17.48 -9.87
CA SER A 724 -29.50 -18.20 -11.14
C SER A 724 -28.08 -18.63 -11.53
N VAL A 725 -27.07 -18.00 -10.90
CA VAL A 725 -25.64 -18.26 -11.11
C VAL A 725 -24.95 -18.58 -9.79
N LEU A 726 -23.73 -19.09 -9.84
CA LEU A 726 -22.92 -19.25 -8.65
C LEU A 726 -22.74 -17.88 -7.95
N ARG A 727 -23.17 -17.79 -6.69
CA ARG A 727 -22.85 -16.65 -5.80
C ARG A 727 -22.22 -17.16 -4.52
N PRO A 728 -21.40 -16.32 -3.85
CA PRO A 728 -20.93 -16.65 -2.50
C PRO A 728 -22.12 -16.88 -1.57
N LEU A 729 -21.96 -17.74 -0.57
CA LEU A 729 -22.99 -17.97 0.47
C LEU A 729 -23.50 -16.66 1.06
N LYS A 730 -22.59 -15.70 1.23
CA LYS A 730 -22.87 -14.33 1.67
C LYS A 730 -21.69 -13.42 1.38
N GLU A 731 -21.95 -12.13 1.30
CA GLU A 731 -20.95 -11.09 1.05
C GLU A 731 -21.16 -9.92 2.00
N LEU A 732 -20.06 -9.33 2.49
CA LEU A 732 -20.11 -8.10 3.29
C LEU A 732 -20.72 -6.97 2.43
N LYS A 733 -21.78 -6.34 2.94
CA LYS A 733 -22.45 -5.23 2.25
C LYS A 733 -22.61 -3.99 3.15
N ALA A 734 -22.41 -4.14 4.48
CA ALA A 734 -22.30 -3.00 5.38
C ALA A 734 -21.60 -3.40 6.67
N PHE A 735 -21.08 -2.40 7.38
CA PHE A 735 -20.59 -2.55 8.75
C PHE A 735 -20.75 -1.24 9.50
N ALA A 736 -20.82 -1.33 10.83
CA ALA A 736 -20.86 -0.16 11.71
C ALA A 736 -20.00 -0.42 12.95
N LYS A 737 -19.04 0.49 13.22
CA LYS A 737 -18.24 0.47 14.43
C LYS A 737 -18.82 1.44 15.44
N VAL A 738 -19.19 0.93 16.62
CA VAL A 738 -19.83 1.71 17.70
C VAL A 738 -18.99 1.69 18.96
N ALA A 739 -18.68 2.86 19.50
CA ALA A 739 -18.01 3.03 20.79
C ALA A 739 -19.05 3.02 21.91
N LEU A 740 -18.80 2.24 22.96
CA LEU A 740 -19.75 2.00 24.06
C LEU A 740 -19.02 2.00 25.40
N LYS A 741 -19.49 2.80 26.32
CA LYS A 741 -19.08 2.69 27.74
C LYS A 741 -19.59 1.37 28.33
N ALA A 742 -19.00 0.95 29.44
CA ALA A 742 -19.47 -0.20 30.20
C ALA A 742 -20.95 -0.02 30.58
N GLY A 743 -21.80 -0.96 30.20
CA GLY A 743 -23.25 -0.94 30.43
C GLY A 743 -24.06 -0.13 29.41
N GLU A 744 -23.42 0.61 28.50
CA GLU A 744 -24.09 1.45 27.49
C GLU A 744 -24.68 0.62 26.36
N THR A 745 -25.79 1.11 25.81
CA THR A 745 -26.43 0.59 24.60
C THR A 745 -26.51 1.68 23.56
N ALA A 746 -26.05 1.43 22.34
CA ALA A 746 -26.22 2.33 21.20
C ALA A 746 -26.62 1.54 19.93
N PRO A 747 -27.27 2.18 18.96
CA PRO A 747 -27.64 1.54 17.70
C PRO A 747 -26.43 1.45 16.78
N ALA A 748 -26.18 0.26 16.21
CA ALA A 748 -25.38 0.10 15.01
C ALA A 748 -26.32 0.22 13.81
N VAL A 749 -26.12 1.24 12.97
CA VAL A 749 -26.93 1.53 11.80
C VAL A 749 -26.12 1.22 10.55
N MET A 750 -26.67 0.38 9.69
CA MET A 750 -26.04 -0.10 8.46
C MET A 750 -27.02 0.05 7.31
N THR A 751 -26.56 0.49 6.16
CA THR A 751 -27.41 0.67 4.97
C THR A 751 -26.84 -0.08 3.79
N PHE A 752 -27.72 -0.61 2.96
CA PHE A 752 -27.40 -1.13 1.64
C PHE A 752 -28.53 -0.79 0.67
N ASN A 753 -28.25 -0.81 -0.62
CA ASN A 753 -29.21 -0.48 -1.65
C ASN A 753 -29.31 -1.58 -2.73
N ARG A 754 -30.11 -1.35 -3.76
CA ARG A 754 -30.32 -2.32 -4.86
C ARG A 754 -29.02 -2.62 -5.63
N ASP A 755 -28.14 -1.64 -5.77
CA ASP A 755 -26.87 -1.82 -6.48
C ASP A 755 -25.91 -2.75 -5.73
N ASP A 756 -25.96 -2.76 -4.39
CA ASP A 756 -25.17 -3.67 -3.56
C ASP A 756 -25.55 -5.15 -3.72
N LEU A 757 -26.73 -5.44 -4.29
CA LEU A 757 -27.26 -6.79 -4.48
C LEU A 757 -27.02 -7.35 -5.89
N ARG A 758 -26.53 -6.52 -6.81
CA ARG A 758 -26.25 -6.91 -8.19
C ARG A 758 -25.05 -7.84 -8.27
N PHE A 759 -25.01 -8.58 -9.36
CA PHE A 759 -23.84 -9.33 -9.82
C PHE A 759 -23.58 -8.98 -11.29
N TRP A 760 -22.38 -9.26 -11.75
CA TRP A 760 -22.05 -9.08 -13.16
C TRP A 760 -22.54 -10.27 -13.97
N ASP A 761 -23.44 -10.02 -14.89
CA ASP A 761 -23.99 -11.04 -15.80
C ASP A 761 -23.27 -10.97 -17.14
N GLU A 762 -22.43 -11.98 -17.41
CA GLU A 762 -21.65 -12.08 -18.64
C GLU A 762 -22.54 -12.23 -19.88
N SER A 763 -23.77 -12.75 -19.74
CA SER A 763 -24.70 -12.93 -20.87
C SER A 763 -25.22 -11.62 -21.45
N ILE A 764 -25.32 -10.57 -20.62
CA ILE A 764 -25.72 -9.22 -21.02
C ILE A 764 -24.56 -8.22 -20.95
N ASN A 765 -23.36 -8.69 -20.55
CA ASN A 765 -22.19 -7.86 -20.29
C ASN A 765 -22.52 -6.64 -19.42
N GLY A 766 -23.20 -6.87 -18.29
CA GLY A 766 -23.72 -5.80 -17.44
C GLY A 766 -24.14 -6.25 -16.06
N TRP A 767 -24.40 -5.28 -15.19
CA TRP A 767 -24.88 -5.51 -13.83
C TRP A 767 -26.35 -5.92 -13.83
N ARG A 768 -26.66 -7.05 -13.19
CA ARG A 768 -28.03 -7.57 -13.04
C ARG A 768 -28.43 -7.65 -11.57
N LEU A 769 -29.64 -7.23 -11.24
CA LEU A 769 -30.34 -7.52 -10.00
C LEU A 769 -31.39 -8.59 -10.28
N GLU A 770 -31.35 -9.69 -9.56
CA GLU A 770 -32.43 -10.69 -9.59
C GLU A 770 -33.44 -10.40 -8.49
N PRO A 771 -34.73 -10.27 -8.81
CA PRO A 771 -35.76 -10.18 -7.79
C PRO A 771 -35.83 -11.50 -7.02
N GLY A 772 -36.00 -11.41 -5.70
CA GLY A 772 -35.98 -12.61 -4.87
C GLY A 772 -35.90 -12.33 -3.39
N THR A 773 -35.60 -13.38 -2.64
CA THR A 773 -35.41 -13.30 -1.20
C THR A 773 -33.90 -13.31 -0.89
N PHE A 774 -33.47 -12.32 -0.14
CA PHE A 774 -32.11 -12.21 0.34
C PHE A 774 -32.06 -12.43 1.85
N THR A 775 -31.11 -13.23 2.29
CA THR A 775 -30.86 -13.44 3.73
C THR A 775 -29.80 -12.45 4.21
N LEU A 776 -30.15 -11.69 5.23
CA LEU A 776 -29.26 -10.78 5.96
C LEU A 776 -28.63 -11.56 7.11
N TYR A 777 -27.33 -11.62 7.16
CA TYR A 777 -26.54 -12.24 8.22
C TYR A 777 -25.86 -11.15 9.04
N ILE A 778 -26.28 -10.96 10.28
CA ILE A 778 -25.78 -9.91 11.17
C ILE A 778 -24.88 -10.58 12.23
N GLY A 779 -23.64 -10.15 12.31
CA GLY A 779 -22.68 -10.80 13.18
C GLY A 779 -21.49 -9.93 13.57
N ALA A 780 -20.54 -10.55 14.28
CA ALA A 780 -19.27 -9.97 14.69
C ALA A 780 -18.07 -10.48 13.86
N SER A 781 -18.32 -11.44 12.96
CA SER A 781 -17.38 -11.93 11.94
C SER A 781 -18.16 -12.69 10.87
N SER A 782 -17.48 -13.15 9.83
CA SER A 782 -18.13 -13.96 8.77
C SER A 782 -18.73 -15.26 9.32
N THR A 783 -18.26 -15.77 10.44
CA THR A 783 -18.77 -17.00 11.09
C THR A 783 -19.51 -16.79 12.40
N ASP A 784 -19.25 -15.69 13.12
CA ASP A 784 -20.01 -15.34 14.33
C ASP A 784 -21.31 -14.58 13.95
N ILE A 785 -22.23 -15.31 13.35
CA ILE A 785 -23.53 -14.76 12.93
C ILE A 785 -24.51 -14.88 14.10
N ARG A 786 -24.95 -13.74 14.61
CA ARG A 786 -25.83 -13.64 15.79
C ARG A 786 -27.30 -13.54 15.44
N GLN A 787 -27.65 -12.98 14.28
CA GLN A 787 -29.03 -12.87 13.82
C GLN A 787 -29.10 -13.08 12.29
N LYS A 788 -30.24 -13.61 11.84
CA LYS A 788 -30.58 -13.73 10.42
C LYS A 788 -31.97 -13.13 10.19
N MET A 789 -32.10 -12.38 9.11
CA MET A 789 -33.35 -11.79 8.67
C MET A 789 -33.50 -12.00 7.17
N LYS A 790 -34.72 -11.88 6.66
CA LYS A 790 -35.00 -11.98 5.21
C LYS A 790 -35.60 -10.68 4.72
N VAL A 791 -35.16 -10.26 3.55
CA VAL A 791 -35.77 -9.17 2.79
C VAL A 791 -36.14 -9.67 1.44
N ARG A 792 -37.27 -9.15 0.92
CA ARG A 792 -37.72 -9.42 -0.44
C ARG A 792 -37.36 -8.21 -1.30
N VAL A 793 -36.74 -8.47 -2.42
CA VAL A 793 -36.39 -7.47 -3.43
C VAL A 793 -37.30 -7.74 -4.63
N GLU A 794 -38.06 -6.74 -5.00
CA GLU A 794 -38.96 -6.78 -6.18
C GLU A 794 -38.25 -6.12 -7.37
N GLU A 795 -38.81 -6.30 -8.58
CA GLU A 795 -38.25 -5.73 -9.81
C GLU A 795 -38.05 -4.22 -9.79
#